data_ca716abf7a4dbc0fea247aaee606be3c
#
_entry.id   ca716abf7a4dbc0fea247aaee606be3c
#
_cell.length_a   1.000
_cell.length_b   1.000
_cell.length_c   1.000
_cell.angle_alpha   90.00
_cell.angle_beta   90.00
_cell.angle_gamma   90.00
#
_symmetry.space_group_name_H-M   'P 1'
#
loop_
_entity.id
_entity.type
_entity.pdbx_description
1 polymer ?
#
loop_
_entity_poly.entity_id
_entity_poly.type
_entity_poly.pdbx_seq_one_letter_code
_entity_poly.pdbx_strand_id
1 'polypeptide(L)'
;MSKVVEWSLASRGIGSPHLPRSIQSRYDRAPAKLGGGRVSGQVAARRNTLLVATATGVVAGLGLTGDTVFNVFEGWASWAVRGGAVLLAAGLGVYGTLRAHHAEEPVPAQDAVPQALPPRELLTREALVGDTTALDGLRAYFRDVPAPGNRTLPSSGAESQSKLVVVHGQPGVGKTALALNAAHEVKDGYPDGQIYLDLHGDKATPRSSADALGHMLRGLHVAREDMPDSVDDRAAMFRTLTSDQRLFVLLDNAHSADQVEPLLPTGAGCSVLITSRRALSLNSITQREPVPVHLPDDRNALAVLSHYAGQERIAAEMEAAMDIVRFCGNLPLALRLVGCKLKQRSGPSLGRMRVLLEDERSRLDHLKFGNRSLTACLIFSFQGLTATTRSSFAMLASLPAGRLADWHFARLAATRGAGFAAGDELVEVAMMETLDGEGGRDPESRYRIHDLIRVFAARQYGELPPEEQNALEERLVRAYRDAVVHWAAQRAPELRAEVDPERVSDLRDSQTTAAEWVAAEQDRLRWAIDRARNLGLNTVAAEIGEALSYFLDDITLAPNSADWLFNAPGETRPRVLAGLRRARARAALAEGNPDRVLSLLTSDSEDAAESSGDRAAWARDAMVVARAHSMKSDYRTALDRMTIAVDRLRSADDSWHTLGSLELLGELQRWRGKPELGEQSQREALRIAEQVGDLRAQARLRRTLAETLGYLRRPSEAAPLLESARDDFRLLGDRRWEGATEYALGKIYRLLGERQKALDCYSRAEGIFGPMGERLWVGRVNNARIRVLAGMGQLDDAAASAREAIALFEQLGNEMWVAHTQRDVGWLRLRAGRPQDAEAPLTHAVDACAAAGDAYAGAMARHLRGVAYRELGRYPDAHADFDAALEVYRSGSYEWNEAAVAHDVIRALRAEGRTEEADVMGRGISVANPIFDRMHGRDGAVAVPDED
;
A
#
# COMPACT_ATOMS: atom_id res chain seq x y z
N MET A 1 -26.45 3.94 54.75
CA MET A 1 -26.39 4.27 53.35
C MET A 1 -27.68 3.95 52.59
N SER A 2 -28.32 2.81 52.80
CA SER A 2 -29.59 2.45 52.15
C SER A 2 -30.71 3.50 52.42
N LYS A 3 -30.95 3.92 53.63
CA LYS A 3 -32.00 4.91 54.01
C LYS A 3 -31.76 6.34 53.50
N VAL A 4 -30.51 6.72 53.24
CA VAL A 4 -30.16 8.07 52.71
C VAL A 4 -30.41 8.13 51.19
N VAL A 5 -30.21 7.02 50.49
CA VAL A 5 -30.49 6.92 49.07
C VAL A 5 -32.01 6.89 48.82
N GLU A 6 -32.76 6.17 49.62
CA GLU A 6 -34.23 6.14 49.52
C GLU A 6 -34.88 7.50 49.81
N TRP A 7 -34.35 8.31 50.75
CA TRP A 7 -34.85 9.63 51.02
C TRP A 7 -34.59 10.67 49.92
N SER A 8 -33.45 10.53 49.24
CA SER A 8 -33.11 11.38 48.09
C SER A 8 -33.93 11.07 46.85
N LEU A 9 -34.38 9.83 46.64
CA LEU A 9 -35.20 9.42 45.50
C LEU A 9 -36.69 9.71 45.75
N ALA A 10 -37.19 9.60 46.94
CA ALA A 10 -38.58 9.90 47.30
C ALA A 10 -38.93 11.40 47.22
N SER A 11 -37.93 12.29 47.34
CA SER A 11 -38.13 13.74 47.26
C SER A 11 -38.21 14.28 45.82
N ARG A 12 -38.00 13.43 44.78
CA ARG A 12 -37.99 13.84 43.35
C ARG A 12 -38.96 13.09 42.43
N GLY A 13 -39.85 12.27 42.96
CA GLY A 13 -40.99 11.70 42.20
C GLY A 13 -40.63 10.72 41.08
N ILE A 14 -39.48 10.04 41.18
CA ILE A 14 -39.02 9.06 40.19
C ILE A 14 -39.25 7.64 40.72
N GLY A 15 -40.09 6.86 40.02
CA GLY A 15 -40.46 5.49 40.37
C GLY A 15 -39.25 4.55 40.38
N SER A 16 -39.20 3.61 41.31
CA SER A 16 -38.11 2.69 41.59
C SER A 16 -37.83 1.74 40.44
N PRO A 17 -36.60 1.67 39.88
CA PRO A 17 -36.20 0.55 38.99
C PRO A 17 -35.71 -0.63 39.88
N HIS A 18 -36.19 -1.82 39.58
CA HIS A 18 -35.74 -3.09 40.19
C HIS A 18 -34.29 -3.39 39.85
N LEU A 19 -33.45 -3.58 40.86
CA LEU A 19 -32.06 -4.03 40.72
C LEU A 19 -32.00 -5.54 40.43
N PRO A 20 -31.09 -6.01 39.60
CA PRO A 20 -30.92 -7.44 39.27
C PRO A 20 -30.46 -8.25 40.49
N ARG A 21 -31.04 -9.45 40.65
CA ARG A 21 -30.80 -10.40 41.76
C ARG A 21 -29.33 -10.85 41.97
N SER A 22 -28.43 -10.57 41.05
CA SER A 22 -27.02 -10.99 41.13
C SER A 22 -26.16 -10.18 42.12
N ILE A 23 -26.64 -9.03 42.59
CA ILE A 23 -25.90 -8.17 43.53
C ILE A 23 -26.26 -8.46 45.02
N GLN A 24 -27.41 -9.02 45.27
CA GLN A 24 -27.88 -9.36 46.61
C GLN A 24 -27.15 -10.56 47.22
N SER A 25 -26.68 -11.53 46.44
CA SER A 25 -26.07 -12.77 46.93
C SER A 25 -24.61 -12.65 47.43
N ARG A 26 -23.95 -11.49 47.20
CA ARG A 26 -22.55 -11.27 47.63
C ARG A 26 -22.42 -10.58 48.98
N TYR A 27 -23.51 -10.10 49.59
CA TYR A 27 -23.46 -9.39 50.84
C TYR A 27 -23.90 -10.20 52.08
N ASP A 28 -24.48 -11.41 51.90
CA ASP A 28 -25.02 -12.21 53.00
C ASP A 28 -24.06 -13.24 53.60
N ARG A 29 -22.77 -13.23 53.22
CA ARG A 29 -21.77 -14.15 53.81
C ARG A 29 -20.55 -13.45 54.34
N ALA A 30 -20.71 -12.88 55.56
CA ALA A 30 -19.57 -12.56 56.41
C ALA A 30 -19.85 -13.10 57.81
N PRO A 31 -19.02 -14.00 58.36
CA PRO A 31 -19.23 -14.54 59.70
C PRO A 31 -18.81 -13.49 60.77
N ALA A 32 -19.72 -13.25 61.70
CA ALA A 32 -19.41 -12.56 62.95
C ALA A 32 -18.55 -13.46 63.82
N LYS A 33 -17.30 -13.04 64.12
CA LYS A 33 -16.54 -13.31 65.37
C LYS A 33 -15.05 -12.99 65.12
N LEU A 34 -14.59 -11.92 65.65
CA LEU A 34 -13.22 -11.81 66.18
C LEU A 34 -13.15 -10.72 67.21
N GLY A 35 -12.62 -11.11 68.39
CA GLY A 35 -12.53 -10.33 69.57
C GLY A 35 -11.51 -9.20 69.56
N GLY A 36 -11.62 -8.31 70.53
CA GLY A 36 -10.89 -7.07 70.68
C GLY A 36 -9.37 -7.23 70.67
N GLY A 37 -8.74 -6.44 69.87
CA GLY A 37 -7.31 -6.14 69.93
C GLY A 37 -7.05 -4.75 69.36
N ARG A 38 -6.27 -3.95 70.00
CA ARG A 38 -5.90 -2.58 69.62
C ARG A 38 -5.24 -2.57 68.25
N VAL A 39 -5.88 -1.93 67.30
CA VAL A 39 -5.34 -1.75 65.91
C VAL A 39 -4.73 -0.35 65.85
N SER A 40 -3.45 -0.29 65.44
CA SER A 40 -2.66 0.93 65.28
C SER A 40 -3.18 1.79 64.08
N GLY A 41 -2.88 3.10 64.09
CA GLY A 41 -3.43 4.13 63.18
C GLY A 41 -3.31 3.89 61.67
N GLN A 42 -2.48 2.94 61.22
CA GLN A 42 -2.32 2.62 59.81
C GLN A 42 -3.53 1.92 59.16
N VAL A 43 -4.34 1.20 59.96
CA VAL A 43 -5.54 0.51 59.42
C VAL A 43 -6.69 1.48 59.18
N ALA A 44 -6.72 2.61 59.91
CA ALA A 44 -7.73 3.64 59.72
C ALA A 44 -7.53 4.41 58.39
N ALA A 45 -6.29 4.67 57.99
CA ALA A 45 -5.97 5.33 56.72
C ALA A 45 -6.33 4.47 55.50
N ARG A 46 -6.04 3.16 55.54
CA ARG A 46 -6.41 2.24 54.46
C ARG A 46 -7.92 2.04 54.31
N ARG A 47 -8.67 2.17 55.38
CA ARG A 47 -10.14 2.04 55.38
C ARG A 47 -10.81 3.25 54.71
N ASN A 48 -10.25 4.45 54.89
CA ASN A 48 -10.75 5.66 54.25
C ASN A 48 -10.43 5.71 52.75
N THR A 49 -9.26 5.21 52.30
CA THR A 49 -8.90 5.13 50.91
C THR A 49 -9.79 4.14 50.13
N LEU A 50 -10.15 3.02 50.76
CA LEU A 50 -11.03 2.03 50.15
C LEU A 50 -12.49 2.54 50.06
N LEU A 51 -12.94 3.38 50.97
CA LEU A 51 -14.28 4.00 50.96
C LEU A 51 -14.39 5.09 49.85
N VAL A 52 -13.32 5.82 49.58
CA VAL A 52 -13.29 6.82 48.51
C VAL A 52 -13.25 6.13 47.13
N ALA A 53 -12.46 5.07 47.02
CA ALA A 53 -12.40 4.30 45.74
C ALA A 53 -13.72 3.61 45.40
N THR A 54 -14.46 3.10 46.39
CA THR A 54 -15.79 2.51 46.17
C THR A 54 -16.86 3.55 45.85
N ALA A 55 -16.77 4.77 46.43
CA ALA A 55 -17.70 5.85 46.11
C ALA A 55 -17.50 6.36 44.67
N THR A 56 -16.27 6.44 44.20
CA THR A 56 -15.94 6.88 42.82
C THR A 56 -16.41 5.85 41.77
N GLY A 57 -16.28 4.55 42.03
CA GLY A 57 -16.76 3.49 41.18
C GLY A 57 -18.29 3.45 41.02
N VAL A 58 -19.03 3.81 42.09
CA VAL A 58 -20.50 3.83 42.05
C VAL A 58 -21.02 5.06 41.26
N VAL A 59 -20.30 6.19 41.35
CA VAL A 59 -20.66 7.41 40.60
C VAL A 59 -20.44 7.23 39.08
N ALA A 60 -19.38 6.55 38.70
CA ALA A 60 -19.11 6.25 37.29
C ALA A 60 -20.13 5.24 36.67
N GLY A 61 -20.66 4.33 37.50
CA GLY A 61 -21.67 3.35 37.07
C GLY A 61 -23.08 3.92 36.88
N LEU A 62 -23.36 5.11 37.41
CA LEU A 62 -24.69 5.74 37.38
C LEU A 62 -24.86 6.84 36.33
N GLY A 63 -23.82 7.13 35.51
CA GLY A 63 -23.92 8.08 34.38
C GLY A 63 -24.25 9.52 34.73
N LEU A 64 -23.90 9.99 35.95
CA LEU A 64 -24.15 11.36 36.40
C LEU A 64 -23.03 12.29 35.87
N THR A 65 -23.42 13.38 35.22
CA THR A 65 -22.49 14.39 34.67
C THR A 65 -21.93 15.30 35.76
N GLY A 66 -20.72 15.86 35.55
CA GLY A 66 -19.87 16.57 36.51
C GLY A 66 -20.54 17.66 37.36
N ASP A 67 -21.54 18.37 36.82
CA ASP A 67 -22.20 19.51 37.47
C ASP A 67 -23.08 19.10 38.68
N THR A 68 -23.56 17.87 38.76
CA THR A 68 -24.40 17.39 39.85
C THR A 68 -23.59 16.96 41.08
N VAL A 69 -22.31 16.63 40.90
CA VAL A 69 -21.41 16.21 42.00
C VAL A 69 -20.79 17.42 42.71
N PHE A 70 -20.60 18.53 41.98
CA PHE A 70 -19.95 19.72 42.51
C PHE A 70 -20.78 20.40 43.61
N ASN A 71 -22.10 20.48 43.44
CA ASN A 71 -22.99 21.16 44.38
C ASN A 71 -23.23 20.42 45.75
N VAL A 72 -22.87 19.13 45.81
CA VAL A 72 -23.00 18.35 47.05
C VAL A 72 -21.74 18.47 47.92
N PHE A 73 -20.58 18.78 47.36
CA PHE A 73 -19.30 18.87 48.05
C PHE A 73 -18.95 20.27 48.57
N GLU A 74 -19.57 21.35 48.05
CA GLU A 74 -19.27 22.72 48.51
C GLU A 74 -19.61 22.97 49.99
N GLY A 75 -20.59 22.26 50.53
CA GLY A 75 -20.97 22.38 51.96
C GLY A 75 -19.96 21.79 52.95
N TRP A 76 -19.15 20.79 52.53
CA TRP A 76 -18.21 20.10 53.38
C TRP A 76 -16.78 20.65 53.31
N ALA A 77 -16.38 21.19 52.17
CA ALA A 77 -15.04 21.78 51.99
C ALA A 77 -14.85 23.07 52.81
N SER A 78 -15.87 23.84 53.02
CA SER A 78 -15.79 25.08 53.81
C SER A 78 -15.49 24.88 55.32
N TRP A 79 -15.82 23.71 55.89
CA TRP A 79 -15.54 23.38 57.28
C TRP A 79 -14.12 22.81 57.47
N ALA A 80 -13.62 22.06 56.49
CA ALA A 80 -12.27 21.47 56.52
C ALA A 80 -11.17 22.54 56.39
N VAL A 81 -11.38 23.55 55.52
CA VAL A 81 -10.42 24.64 55.29
C VAL A 81 -10.35 25.59 56.48
N ARG A 82 -11.46 25.85 57.18
CA ARG A 82 -11.45 26.72 58.38
C ARG A 82 -10.82 26.07 59.63
N GLY A 83 -10.93 24.73 59.76
CA GLY A 83 -10.27 23.96 60.82
C GLY A 83 -8.76 23.80 60.59
N GLY A 84 -8.33 23.61 59.37
CA GLY A 84 -6.91 23.48 59.04
C GLY A 84 -6.09 24.76 59.16
N ALA A 85 -6.67 25.91 58.87
CA ALA A 85 -5.98 27.20 58.95
C ALA A 85 -5.66 27.63 60.43
N VAL A 86 -6.49 27.25 61.39
CA VAL A 86 -6.24 27.53 62.74
C VAL A 86 -5.11 26.68 63.36
N LEU A 87 -4.96 25.43 62.92
CA LEU A 87 -3.88 24.55 63.42
C LEU A 87 -2.54 24.89 62.73
N LEU A 88 -2.52 25.41 61.51
CA LEU A 88 -1.32 25.88 60.85
C LEU A 88 -0.79 27.20 61.45
N ALA A 89 -1.68 28.13 61.86
CA ALA A 89 -1.29 29.35 62.52
C ALA A 89 -0.70 29.12 63.87
N ALA A 90 -1.23 28.17 64.64
CA ALA A 90 -0.71 27.80 66.01
C ALA A 90 0.64 27.07 65.87
N GLY A 91 0.85 26.21 64.82
CA GLY A 91 2.11 25.51 64.61
C GLY A 91 3.25 26.43 64.17
N LEU A 92 3.00 27.44 63.32
CA LEU A 92 3.99 28.43 62.93
C LEU A 92 4.39 29.42 64.04
N GLY A 93 3.49 29.72 64.99
CA GLY A 93 3.80 30.53 66.18
C GLY A 93 4.78 29.83 67.16
N VAL A 94 4.65 28.50 67.28
CA VAL A 94 5.54 27.72 68.20
C VAL A 94 6.89 27.46 67.51
N TYR A 95 6.93 27.32 66.19
CA TYR A 95 8.19 27.16 65.50
C TYR A 95 9.04 28.43 65.40
N GLY A 96 8.40 29.61 65.39
CA GLY A 96 9.08 30.92 65.40
C GLY A 96 9.73 31.23 66.77
N THR A 97 9.14 30.82 67.92
CA THR A 97 9.70 31.03 69.24
C THR A 97 10.81 30.03 69.62
N LEU A 98 10.82 28.82 69.05
CA LEU A 98 11.92 27.86 69.23
C LEU A 98 13.18 28.22 68.42
N ARG A 99 13.06 28.97 67.33
CA ARG A 99 14.20 29.40 66.51
C ARG A 99 14.94 30.61 67.03
N ALA A 100 14.31 31.41 68.00
CA ALA A 100 14.89 32.62 68.59
C ALA A 100 15.84 32.34 69.78
N HIS A 101 15.94 31.09 70.28
CA HIS A 101 16.77 30.73 71.41
C HIS A 101 18.08 30.02 71.13
N HIS A 102 18.44 29.86 69.90
CA HIS A 102 19.75 29.31 69.49
C HIS A 102 20.45 30.26 68.47
N ALA A 103 20.85 31.42 69.00
CA ALA A 103 21.86 32.22 68.32
C ALA A 103 23.01 32.45 69.33
N GLU A 104 24.19 32.14 68.83
CA GLU A 104 25.52 32.53 69.33
C GLU A 104 26.34 31.51 70.14
N GLU A 105 27.27 30.90 69.41
CA GLU A 105 28.71 31.03 69.75
C GLU A 105 29.55 30.78 68.47
N PRO A 106 30.62 31.53 68.12
CA PRO A 106 31.43 31.38 66.96
C PRO A 106 32.37 30.19 67.10
N VAL A 107 32.17 29.13 66.32
CA VAL A 107 33.10 28.01 66.21
C VAL A 107 34.26 28.46 65.25
N PRO A 108 35.52 28.16 65.57
CA PRO A 108 36.68 28.51 64.75
C PRO A 108 36.64 27.78 63.43
N ALA A 109 37.15 28.45 62.34
CA ALA A 109 37.25 27.94 61.02
C ALA A 109 37.97 26.58 61.01
N GLN A 110 37.20 25.51 60.79
CA GLN A 110 37.70 24.21 60.46
C GLN A 110 37.94 24.13 58.93
N ASP A 111 39.02 23.50 58.58
CA ASP A 111 39.60 23.28 57.27
C ASP A 111 38.54 23.06 56.20
N ALA A 112 38.77 23.72 55.03
CA ALA A 112 37.97 23.54 53.83
C ALA A 112 37.83 22.07 53.54
N VAL A 113 36.61 21.51 53.69
CA VAL A 113 36.26 20.18 53.15
C VAL A 113 36.60 20.20 51.68
N PRO A 114 37.41 19.26 51.19
CA PRO A 114 37.74 19.21 49.77
C PRO A 114 36.43 19.21 48.98
N GLN A 115 36.24 20.23 48.15
CA GLN A 115 35.09 20.25 47.27
C GLN A 115 35.08 18.94 46.49
N ALA A 116 34.07 18.10 46.73
CA ALA A 116 33.93 16.85 46.03
C ALA A 116 33.89 17.12 44.50
N LEU A 117 34.75 16.42 43.74
CA LEU A 117 34.84 16.60 42.31
C LEU A 117 33.51 16.23 41.63
N PRO A 118 32.97 17.05 40.71
CA PRO A 118 31.72 16.76 40.02
C PRO A 118 31.82 15.43 39.24
N PRO A 119 30.73 14.66 39.15
CA PRO A 119 30.70 13.39 38.43
C PRO A 119 31.02 13.57 36.92
N ARG A 120 31.96 12.76 36.40
CA ARG A 120 32.38 12.78 34.99
C ARG A 120 32.32 11.37 34.41
N GLU A 121 31.10 10.86 34.23
CA GLU A 121 30.84 9.46 33.96
C GLU A 121 30.65 9.14 32.44
N LEU A 122 30.73 10.16 31.56
CA LEU A 122 30.55 9.89 30.12
C LEU A 122 31.57 8.88 29.58
N LEU A 123 31.07 7.85 28.91
CA LEU A 123 31.88 6.88 28.21
C LEU A 123 32.69 7.51 27.07
N THR A 124 33.70 6.83 26.62
CA THR A 124 34.53 7.24 25.48
C THR A 124 33.67 7.50 24.24
N ARG A 125 33.96 8.62 23.55
CA ARG A 125 33.29 9.02 22.33
C ARG A 125 33.47 7.95 21.25
N GLU A 126 32.40 7.41 20.70
CA GLU A 126 32.44 6.54 19.51
C GLU A 126 32.40 7.42 18.24
N ALA A 127 33.10 7.00 17.18
CA ALA A 127 33.08 7.74 15.92
C ALA A 127 31.65 7.72 15.32
N LEU A 128 31.04 8.89 15.16
CA LEU A 128 29.79 9.07 14.40
C LEU A 128 30.21 9.39 12.95
N VAL A 129 29.84 8.52 12.02
CA VAL A 129 30.20 8.63 10.60
C VAL A 129 28.91 8.76 9.80
N GLY A 130 28.85 9.77 8.92
CA GLY A 130 27.71 10.00 8.03
C GLY A 130 26.92 11.26 8.37
N ASP A 131 25.58 11.19 8.31
CA ASP A 131 24.71 12.34 8.54
C ASP A 131 24.77 12.82 9.99
N THR A 132 25.07 14.12 10.20
CA THR A 132 25.16 14.76 11.51
C THR A 132 23.93 15.60 11.86
N THR A 133 22.91 15.63 11.02
CA THR A 133 21.73 16.52 11.20
C THR A 133 21.06 16.32 12.55
N ALA A 134 20.87 15.07 12.98
CA ALA A 134 20.31 14.76 14.31
C ALA A 134 21.24 15.21 15.44
N LEU A 135 22.56 15.04 15.27
CA LEU A 135 23.57 15.53 16.23
C LEU A 135 23.52 17.04 16.38
N ASP A 136 23.48 17.78 15.25
CA ASP A 136 23.43 19.24 15.24
C ASP A 136 22.14 19.75 15.88
N GLY A 137 21.01 19.08 15.66
CA GLY A 137 19.73 19.39 16.30
C GLY A 137 19.75 19.17 17.83
N LEU A 138 20.34 18.08 18.31
CA LEU A 138 20.51 17.81 19.74
C LEU A 138 21.48 18.81 20.39
N ARG A 139 22.60 19.11 19.72
CA ARG A 139 23.59 20.09 20.16
C ARG A 139 22.99 21.49 20.28
N ALA A 140 22.23 21.95 19.30
CA ALA A 140 21.55 23.23 19.35
C ALA A 140 20.57 23.30 20.54
N TYR A 141 19.78 22.26 20.74
CA TYR A 141 18.80 22.19 21.83
C TYR A 141 19.44 22.23 23.22
N PHE A 142 20.56 21.54 23.45
CA PHE A 142 21.20 21.46 24.77
C PHE A 142 22.22 22.58 25.07
N ARG A 143 22.62 23.42 24.08
CA ARG A 143 23.57 24.54 24.30
C ARG A 143 23.01 25.71 25.09
N ASP A 144 21.70 26.01 24.97
CA ASP A 144 21.05 27.13 25.64
C ASP A 144 20.61 26.75 27.06
N VAL A 145 21.55 26.59 27.96
CA VAL A 145 21.26 26.33 29.39
C VAL A 145 21.30 27.65 30.16
N PRO A 146 20.23 28.02 30.93
CA PRO A 146 20.21 29.26 31.72
C PRO A 146 21.34 29.27 32.79
N ALA A 147 22.00 30.42 32.94
CA ALA A 147 23.00 30.59 33.99
C ALA A 147 22.33 30.59 35.35
N PRO A 148 22.89 29.93 36.40
CA PRO A 148 22.35 29.98 37.74
C PRO A 148 22.38 31.41 38.25
N GLY A 149 21.24 31.90 38.81
CA GLY A 149 21.14 33.21 39.46
C GLY A 149 20.44 34.31 38.67
N ASN A 150 20.12 34.16 37.42
CA ASN A 150 19.39 35.18 36.65
C ASN A 150 17.87 34.87 36.66
N ARG A 151 17.23 35.16 37.82
CA ARG A 151 15.76 35.11 37.96
C ARG A 151 15.13 36.37 37.35
N THR A 152 15.38 36.70 36.11
CA THR A 152 14.46 37.54 35.33
C THR A 152 13.31 36.65 34.92
N LEU A 153 12.17 36.79 35.60
CA LEU A 153 10.90 36.14 35.22
C LEU A 153 10.65 36.47 33.73
N PRO A 154 10.55 35.46 32.86
CA PRO A 154 10.02 35.72 31.53
C PRO A 154 8.56 36.13 31.67
N SER A 155 8.15 37.17 30.96
CA SER A 155 6.80 37.76 30.95
C SER A 155 5.71 36.86 30.36
N SER A 156 5.95 35.59 30.21
CA SER A 156 5.00 34.52 29.85
C SER A 156 5.27 33.33 30.79
N GLY A 157 4.29 32.90 31.59
CA GLY A 157 4.35 31.94 32.69
C GLY A 157 4.81 30.50 32.34
N ALA A 158 5.91 30.34 31.60
CA ALA A 158 6.62 29.09 31.43
C ALA A 158 7.64 28.94 32.54
N GLU A 159 7.33 28.12 33.56
CA GLU A 159 8.26 27.69 34.60
C GLU A 159 9.51 27.09 33.91
N SER A 160 10.71 27.54 34.37
CA SER A 160 12.00 27.08 33.91
C SER A 160 12.22 25.64 34.38
N GLN A 161 11.96 24.66 33.52
CA GLN A 161 12.11 23.21 33.79
C GLN A 161 13.32 22.61 33.07
N SER A 162 13.78 21.43 33.51
CA SER A 162 14.88 20.69 32.89
C SER A 162 14.58 20.35 31.44
N LYS A 163 15.58 20.42 30.53
CA LYS A 163 15.44 20.00 29.14
C LYS A 163 15.48 18.49 29.01
N LEU A 164 14.53 17.91 28.25
CA LEU A 164 14.37 16.49 28.11
C LEU A 164 14.18 16.09 26.64
N VAL A 165 14.97 15.13 26.16
CA VAL A 165 14.85 14.55 24.81
C VAL A 165 14.98 13.03 24.87
N VAL A 166 14.07 12.34 24.18
CA VAL A 166 14.15 10.89 23.94
C VAL A 166 14.61 10.64 22.50
N VAL A 167 15.68 9.88 22.34
CA VAL A 167 16.20 9.40 21.05
C VAL A 167 15.79 7.93 20.90
N HIS A 168 15.04 7.59 19.87
CA HIS A 168 14.53 6.24 19.70
C HIS A 168 14.79 5.68 18.28
N GLY A 169 14.62 4.36 18.09
CA GLY A 169 14.80 3.69 16.82
C GLY A 169 15.29 2.26 16.98
N GLN A 170 15.45 1.57 15.85
CA GLN A 170 15.73 0.14 15.83
C GLN A 170 17.07 -0.26 16.45
N PRO A 171 17.22 -1.54 16.91
CA PRO A 171 18.47 -2.06 17.45
C PRO A 171 19.63 -1.92 16.46
N GLY A 172 20.77 -1.39 16.92
CA GLY A 172 21.98 -1.29 16.08
C GLY A 172 22.06 -0.09 15.14
N VAL A 173 21.05 0.83 15.14
CA VAL A 173 21.03 2.02 14.29
C VAL A 173 22.01 3.12 14.74
N GLY A 174 22.55 3.04 15.95
CA GLY A 174 23.55 3.99 16.43
C GLY A 174 23.07 5.01 17.46
N LYS A 175 21.92 4.81 18.13
CA LYS A 175 21.34 5.72 19.15
C LYS A 175 22.35 6.10 20.25
N THR A 176 22.99 5.12 20.87
CA THR A 176 23.98 5.33 21.93
C THR A 176 25.19 6.14 21.43
N ALA A 177 25.66 5.86 20.19
CA ALA A 177 26.74 6.63 19.58
C ALA A 177 26.34 8.08 19.33
N LEU A 178 25.13 8.33 18.84
CA LEU A 178 24.58 9.67 18.64
C LEU A 178 24.48 10.42 19.98
N ALA A 179 23.90 9.78 21.00
CA ALA A 179 23.70 10.38 22.34
C ALA A 179 25.03 10.71 23.05
N LEU A 180 26.01 9.81 22.99
CA LEU A 180 27.36 10.05 23.54
C LEU A 180 28.07 11.20 22.81
N ASN A 181 27.95 11.27 21.46
CA ASN A 181 28.52 12.39 20.72
C ASN A 181 27.87 13.72 21.10
N ALA A 182 26.53 13.77 21.22
CA ALA A 182 25.80 14.95 21.64
C ALA A 182 26.23 15.38 23.06
N ALA A 183 26.30 14.44 24.03
CA ALA A 183 26.72 14.71 25.40
C ALA A 183 28.16 15.27 25.45
N HIS A 184 29.09 14.70 24.71
CA HIS A 184 30.47 15.20 24.65
C HIS A 184 30.62 16.61 24.06
N GLU A 185 29.73 16.98 23.14
CA GLU A 185 29.77 18.32 22.51
C GLU A 185 29.17 19.42 23.38
N VAL A 186 28.30 19.04 24.33
CA VAL A 186 27.64 20.02 25.21
C VAL A 186 28.17 19.99 26.66
N LYS A 187 29.03 19.03 27.03
CA LYS A 187 29.49 18.78 28.41
C LYS A 187 30.03 20.02 29.14
N ASP A 188 30.71 20.93 28.42
CA ASP A 188 31.30 22.13 29.01
C ASP A 188 30.23 23.13 29.50
N GLY A 189 28.97 23.01 29.02
CA GLY A 189 27.82 23.74 29.52
C GLY A 189 27.27 23.26 30.87
N TYR A 190 27.76 22.11 31.37
CA TYR A 190 27.28 21.46 32.58
C TYR A 190 28.44 21.26 33.61
N PRO A 191 28.86 22.32 34.27
CA PRO A 191 30.04 22.32 35.14
C PRO A 191 29.89 21.43 36.39
N ASP A 192 28.64 21.24 36.88
CA ASP A 192 28.36 20.44 38.09
C ASP A 192 28.37 18.93 37.80
N GLY A 193 28.54 18.52 36.52
CA GLY A 193 28.85 17.16 36.19
C GLY A 193 28.04 16.55 35.04
N GLN A 194 28.44 15.33 34.69
CA GLN A 194 27.80 14.49 33.69
C GLN A 194 27.61 13.09 34.27
N ILE A 195 26.37 12.62 34.34
CA ILE A 195 26.02 11.26 34.78
C ILE A 195 25.68 10.42 33.54
N TYR A 196 26.34 9.26 33.42
CA TYR A 196 25.98 8.24 32.40
C TYR A 196 25.44 7.00 33.11
N LEU A 197 24.29 6.50 32.66
CA LEU A 197 23.70 5.30 33.23
C LEU A 197 23.08 4.42 32.16
N ASP A 198 23.58 3.21 32.01
CA ASP A 198 22.94 2.15 31.23
C ASP A 198 21.82 1.51 32.06
N LEU A 199 20.58 1.70 31.62
CA LEU A 199 19.37 1.18 32.25
C LEU A 199 19.07 -0.28 31.90
N HIS A 200 19.94 -0.91 31.07
CA HIS A 200 19.85 -2.33 30.71
C HIS A 200 18.48 -2.72 30.11
N GLY A 201 17.80 -1.82 29.37
CA GLY A 201 16.52 -2.11 28.72
C GLY A 201 16.61 -3.15 27.60
N ASP A 202 17.83 -3.57 27.25
CA ASP A 202 18.14 -4.65 26.35
C ASP A 202 18.36 -6.00 27.06
N LYS A 203 18.22 -6.09 28.37
CA LYS A 203 18.39 -7.32 29.17
C LYS A 203 17.06 -7.86 29.69
N ALA A 204 17.03 -9.16 29.99
CA ALA A 204 15.84 -9.83 30.54
C ALA A 204 15.38 -9.22 31.88
N THR A 205 16.30 -8.65 32.65
CA THR A 205 16.04 -7.91 33.89
C THR A 205 16.60 -6.50 33.73
N PRO A 206 15.78 -5.51 33.31
CA PRO A 206 16.19 -4.11 33.30
C PRO A 206 16.61 -3.64 34.68
N ARG A 207 17.48 -2.64 34.72
CA ARG A 207 17.90 -2.05 36.00
C ARG A 207 16.68 -1.39 36.69
N SER A 208 16.47 -1.68 37.97
CA SER A 208 15.38 -1.06 38.72
C SER A 208 15.61 0.44 38.89
N SER A 209 14.53 1.24 39.01
CA SER A 209 14.63 2.68 39.31
C SER A 209 15.33 2.92 40.65
N ALA A 210 15.17 2.01 41.62
CA ALA A 210 15.85 2.08 42.92
C ALA A 210 17.38 1.95 42.78
N ASP A 211 17.86 0.98 41.99
CA ASP A 211 19.30 0.78 41.72
C ASP A 211 19.89 1.92 40.87
N ALA A 212 19.09 2.43 39.93
CA ALA A 212 19.46 3.58 39.10
C ALA A 212 19.66 4.85 39.95
N LEU A 213 18.66 5.19 40.77
CA LEU A 213 18.75 6.31 41.74
C LEU A 213 19.92 6.12 42.69
N GLY A 214 20.10 4.90 43.23
CA GLY A 214 21.22 4.62 44.13
C GLY A 214 22.59 4.86 43.46
N HIS A 215 22.74 4.60 42.13
CA HIS A 215 23.95 4.94 41.38
C HIS A 215 24.11 6.47 41.23
N MET A 216 23.05 7.16 40.82
CA MET A 216 23.06 8.61 40.59
C MET A 216 23.33 9.40 41.87
N LEU A 217 22.74 9.00 42.99
CA LEU A 217 22.98 9.62 44.32
C LEU A 217 24.43 9.42 44.78
N ARG A 218 25.02 8.26 44.57
CA ARG A 218 26.45 8.05 44.88
C ARG A 218 27.35 8.95 44.03
N GLY A 219 27.00 9.12 42.75
CA GLY A 219 27.70 10.06 41.86
C GLY A 219 27.62 11.52 42.37
N LEU A 220 26.56 11.87 43.09
CA LEU A 220 26.40 13.14 43.81
C LEU A 220 26.93 13.13 45.28
N HIS A 221 27.77 12.16 45.60
CA HIS A 221 28.45 12.03 46.89
C HIS A 221 27.56 11.72 48.09
N VAL A 222 26.36 11.17 47.86
CA VAL A 222 25.50 10.70 48.99
C VAL A 222 26.11 9.39 49.51
N ALA A 223 26.41 9.39 50.84
CA ALA A 223 26.93 8.20 51.47
C ALA A 223 25.87 7.07 51.52
N ARG A 224 26.32 5.82 51.54
CA ARG A 224 25.38 4.66 51.50
C ARG A 224 24.46 4.63 52.73
N GLU A 225 24.93 5.15 53.86
CA GLU A 225 24.20 5.24 55.15
C GLU A 225 23.09 6.26 55.11
N ASP A 226 23.22 7.33 54.29
CA ASP A 226 22.26 8.41 54.16
C ASP A 226 21.23 8.17 53.02
N MET A 227 21.34 7.00 52.32
CA MET A 227 20.50 6.70 51.16
C MET A 227 19.16 6.13 51.63
N PRO A 228 18.03 6.75 51.25
CA PRO A 228 16.70 6.23 51.58
C PRO A 228 16.43 4.84 50.99
N ASP A 229 15.59 4.05 51.67
CA ASP A 229 15.22 2.71 51.19
C ASP A 229 14.19 2.74 50.07
N SER A 230 13.22 3.68 50.10
CA SER A 230 12.15 3.74 49.10
C SER A 230 12.59 4.45 47.81
N VAL A 231 12.02 4.04 46.67
CA VAL A 231 12.25 4.69 45.36
C VAL A 231 11.80 6.14 45.39
N ASP A 232 10.64 6.42 46.03
CA ASP A 232 10.05 7.76 46.06
C ASP A 232 10.91 8.73 46.87
N ASP A 233 11.47 8.29 48.00
CA ASP A 233 12.34 9.11 48.83
C ASP A 233 13.70 9.34 48.15
N ARG A 234 14.26 8.32 47.45
CA ARG A 234 15.49 8.49 46.64
C ARG A 234 15.24 9.50 45.53
N ALA A 235 14.10 9.41 44.82
CA ALA A 235 13.75 10.35 43.78
C ALA A 235 13.54 11.77 44.32
N ALA A 236 12.92 11.92 45.48
CA ALA A 236 12.78 13.21 46.17
C ALA A 236 14.16 13.80 46.52
N MET A 237 15.05 12.98 47.10
CA MET A 237 16.43 13.39 47.44
C MET A 237 17.20 13.80 46.16
N PHE A 238 17.12 13.02 45.08
CA PHE A 238 17.77 13.33 43.81
C PHE A 238 17.28 14.67 43.25
N ARG A 239 15.96 14.90 43.23
CA ARG A 239 15.36 16.18 42.80
C ARG A 239 15.83 17.36 43.64
N THR A 240 15.91 17.18 44.95
CA THR A 240 16.37 18.21 45.87
C THR A 240 17.84 18.56 45.65
N LEU A 241 18.71 17.56 45.49
CA LEU A 241 20.13 17.78 45.26
C LEU A 241 20.45 18.39 43.89
N THR A 242 19.57 18.16 42.88
CA THR A 242 19.77 18.67 41.55
C THR A 242 19.03 19.98 41.24
N SER A 243 18.27 20.55 42.20
CA SER A 243 17.42 21.72 41.97
C SER A 243 18.16 22.96 41.49
N ASP A 244 19.37 23.19 41.97
CA ASP A 244 20.20 24.37 41.65
C ASP A 244 21.46 24.00 40.88
N GLN A 245 21.59 22.73 40.37
CA GLN A 245 22.74 22.26 39.67
C GLN A 245 22.57 22.33 38.15
N ARG A 246 23.71 22.32 37.43
CA ARG A 246 23.82 22.22 35.99
C ARG A 246 24.42 20.87 35.64
N LEU A 247 23.53 19.86 35.59
CA LEU A 247 23.92 18.47 35.33
C LEU A 247 23.42 18.04 33.95
N PHE A 248 24.26 17.28 33.26
CA PHE A 248 23.84 16.54 32.07
C PHE A 248 23.66 15.05 32.46
N VAL A 249 22.47 14.51 32.23
CA VAL A 249 22.14 13.11 32.54
C VAL A 249 21.89 12.37 31.23
N LEU A 250 22.69 11.34 30.94
CA LEU A 250 22.50 10.43 29.82
C LEU A 250 22.00 9.08 30.33
N LEU A 251 20.73 8.77 30.06
CA LEU A 251 20.09 7.50 30.39
C LEU A 251 20.05 6.65 29.12
N ASP A 252 20.92 5.65 29.05
CA ASP A 252 21.05 4.80 27.87
C ASP A 252 20.24 3.49 28.02
N ASN A 253 19.67 2.98 26.93
CA ASN A 253 18.87 1.74 26.89
C ASN A 253 17.68 1.74 27.86
N ALA A 254 16.86 2.78 27.88
CA ALA A 254 15.64 2.82 28.69
C ALA A 254 14.59 1.81 28.18
N HIS A 255 13.95 1.09 29.11
CA HIS A 255 12.94 0.07 28.83
C HIS A 255 11.52 0.65 28.76
N SER A 256 11.14 1.50 29.72
CA SER A 256 9.80 2.06 29.85
C SER A 256 9.83 3.47 30.47
N ALA A 257 8.72 4.19 30.33
CA ALA A 257 8.52 5.48 30.99
C ALA A 257 8.58 5.36 32.54
N ASP A 258 7.93 4.34 33.09
CA ASP A 258 7.92 4.08 34.56
C ASP A 258 9.33 3.88 35.12
N GLN A 259 10.27 3.31 34.32
CA GLN A 259 11.66 3.17 34.75
C GLN A 259 12.37 4.53 34.85
N VAL A 260 12.03 5.46 33.94
CA VAL A 260 12.74 6.73 33.74
C VAL A 260 12.19 7.86 34.58
N GLU A 261 10.87 7.96 34.76
CA GLU A 261 10.22 9.08 35.45
C GLU A 261 10.78 9.39 36.84
N PRO A 262 11.10 8.39 37.71
CA PRO A 262 11.72 8.66 39.01
C PRO A 262 13.14 9.25 38.90
N LEU A 263 13.82 9.08 37.74
CA LEU A 263 15.22 9.50 37.52
C LEU A 263 15.35 10.94 37.01
N LEU A 264 14.23 11.64 36.78
CA LEU A 264 14.24 12.96 36.14
C LEU A 264 14.55 14.05 37.21
N PRO A 265 15.56 14.92 36.96
CA PRO A 265 15.85 16.07 37.80
C PRO A 265 14.81 17.18 37.57
N THR A 266 14.63 18.08 38.54
CA THR A 266 13.70 19.23 38.44
C THR A 266 14.42 20.56 38.20
N GLY A 267 15.75 20.61 38.32
CA GLY A 267 16.52 21.86 38.19
C GLY A 267 16.53 22.36 36.73
N ALA A 268 16.24 23.64 36.53
CA ALA A 268 16.26 24.31 35.21
C ALA A 268 17.63 24.27 34.53
N GLY A 269 18.71 24.12 35.26
CA GLY A 269 20.07 23.94 34.79
C GLY A 269 20.38 22.50 34.30
N CYS A 270 19.49 21.54 34.60
CA CYS A 270 19.69 20.15 34.26
C CYS A 270 19.17 19.83 32.84
N SER A 271 19.79 18.87 32.19
CA SER A 271 19.34 18.33 30.92
C SER A 271 19.43 16.81 30.92
N VAL A 272 18.43 16.17 30.32
CA VAL A 272 18.34 14.71 30.24
C VAL A 272 18.24 14.27 28.77
N LEU A 273 19.11 13.38 28.37
CA LEU A 273 19.07 12.71 27.08
C LEU A 273 18.87 11.22 27.33
N ILE A 274 17.84 10.66 26.72
CA ILE A 274 17.45 9.27 26.90
C ILE A 274 17.58 8.55 25.58
N THR A 275 18.15 7.35 25.56
CA THR A 275 18.05 6.47 24.42
C THR A 275 17.13 5.30 24.73
N SER A 276 16.25 4.96 23.80
CA SER A 276 15.33 3.84 23.91
C SER A 276 15.11 3.15 22.58
N ARG A 277 14.57 1.95 22.59
CA ARG A 277 14.04 1.30 21.39
C ARG A 277 12.65 1.79 21.06
N ARG A 278 11.92 2.31 22.05
CA ARG A 278 10.55 2.82 21.99
C ARG A 278 10.54 4.34 22.04
N ALA A 279 9.54 4.94 21.41
CA ALA A 279 9.21 6.34 21.65
C ALA A 279 8.55 6.43 23.02
N LEU A 280 9.29 6.86 24.04
CA LEU A 280 8.74 6.98 25.41
C LEU A 280 7.97 8.28 25.54
N SER A 281 6.70 8.19 25.93
CA SER A 281 5.89 9.34 26.35
C SER A 281 6.04 9.49 27.87
N LEU A 282 6.72 10.55 28.30
CA LEU A 282 6.95 10.87 29.70
C LEU A 282 5.97 11.96 30.14
N ASN A 283 5.53 11.93 31.37
CA ASN A 283 4.58 12.90 31.94
C ASN A 283 5.21 14.31 32.19
N SER A 284 6.35 14.61 31.60
CA SER A 284 7.05 15.88 31.74
C SER A 284 6.53 16.91 30.71
N ILE A 285 6.17 18.10 31.19
CA ILE A 285 5.66 19.21 30.35
C ILE A 285 6.75 19.76 29.40
N THR A 286 8.04 19.49 29.66
CA THR A 286 9.19 20.02 28.91
C THR A 286 9.81 19.00 27.96
N GLN A 287 9.15 17.88 27.74
CA GLN A 287 9.64 16.90 26.78
C GLN A 287 9.55 17.50 25.37
N ARG A 288 10.71 17.61 24.69
CA ARG A 288 10.74 17.78 23.23
C ARG A 288 10.19 16.51 22.58
N GLU A 289 9.57 16.66 21.40
CA GLU A 289 9.17 15.51 20.59
C GLU A 289 10.31 14.50 20.46
N PRO A 290 10.01 13.19 20.64
CA PRO A 290 11.02 12.15 20.53
C PRO A 290 11.72 12.21 19.16
N VAL A 291 13.04 12.10 19.16
CA VAL A 291 13.87 12.18 17.95
C VAL A 291 14.07 10.76 17.41
N PRO A 292 13.45 10.41 16.26
CA PRO A 292 13.69 9.12 15.62
C PRO A 292 15.09 9.09 14.98
N VAL A 293 15.79 7.96 15.13
CA VAL A 293 17.05 7.70 14.41
C VAL A 293 16.75 6.72 13.28
N HIS A 294 16.88 7.21 12.05
CA HIS A 294 16.68 6.43 10.85
C HIS A 294 17.96 5.71 10.39
N LEU A 295 17.80 4.75 9.50
CA LEU A 295 18.92 4.12 8.82
C LEU A 295 19.63 5.15 7.92
N PRO A 296 20.97 5.12 7.85
CA PRO A 296 21.69 5.95 6.88
C PRO A 296 21.37 5.53 5.43
N ASP A 297 21.45 6.47 4.52
CA ASP A 297 21.42 6.19 3.09
C ASP A 297 22.66 5.38 2.65
N ASP A 298 22.67 4.91 1.41
CA ASP A 298 23.75 4.06 0.89
C ASP A 298 25.12 4.74 0.95
N ARG A 299 25.19 6.06 0.74
CA ARG A 299 26.42 6.84 0.79
C ARG A 299 26.99 6.90 2.20
N ASN A 300 26.14 7.22 3.17
CA ASN A 300 26.51 7.29 4.58
C ASN A 300 26.81 5.90 5.15
N ALA A 301 26.05 4.88 4.74
CA ALA A 301 26.32 3.48 5.09
C ALA A 301 27.68 3.00 4.56
N LEU A 302 28.02 3.36 3.30
CA LEU A 302 29.32 3.08 2.72
C LEU A 302 30.45 3.79 3.48
N ALA A 303 30.22 5.02 3.93
CA ALA A 303 31.19 5.75 4.75
C ALA A 303 31.44 5.05 6.09
N VAL A 304 30.39 4.51 6.73
CA VAL A 304 30.53 3.67 7.94
C VAL A 304 31.39 2.43 7.66
N LEU A 305 31.10 1.68 6.60
CA LEU A 305 31.89 0.51 6.22
C LEU A 305 33.36 0.89 5.95
N SER A 306 33.60 1.98 5.22
CA SER A 306 34.92 2.49 4.86
C SER A 306 35.75 2.89 6.09
N HIS A 307 35.11 3.49 7.09
CA HIS A 307 35.77 3.87 8.35
C HIS A 307 36.36 2.63 9.09
N TYR A 308 35.60 1.53 9.11
CA TYR A 308 36.03 0.33 9.83
C TYR A 308 36.89 -0.63 8.98
N ALA A 309 36.67 -0.71 7.66
CA ALA A 309 37.40 -1.62 6.76
C ALA A 309 38.67 -1.01 6.14
N GLY A 310 38.73 0.33 6.03
CA GLY A 310 39.77 1.09 5.36
C GLY A 310 39.39 1.58 3.97
N GLN A 311 39.61 2.87 3.72
CA GLN A 311 39.14 3.56 2.49
C GLN A 311 39.77 3.00 1.20
N GLU A 312 41.07 2.73 1.22
CA GLU A 312 41.79 2.17 0.03
C GLU A 312 41.21 0.83 -0.40
N ARG A 313 40.88 -0.01 0.58
CA ARG A 313 40.32 -1.34 0.33
C ARG A 313 38.94 -1.27 -0.29
N ILE A 314 38.10 -0.36 0.22
CA ILE A 314 36.74 -0.14 -0.31
C ILE A 314 36.79 0.44 -1.73
N ALA A 315 37.70 1.38 -1.98
CA ALA A 315 37.88 1.99 -3.30
C ALA A 315 38.34 0.95 -4.36
N ALA A 316 39.12 -0.03 -3.95
CA ALA A 316 39.60 -1.08 -4.85
C ALA A 316 38.52 -2.09 -5.28
N GLU A 317 37.50 -2.32 -4.45
CA GLU A 317 36.42 -3.31 -4.73
C GLU A 317 35.03 -2.64 -4.46
N MET A 318 34.73 -1.49 -5.08
CA MET A 318 33.55 -0.67 -4.81
C MET A 318 32.22 -1.43 -5.00
N GLU A 319 32.11 -2.23 -6.05
CA GLU A 319 30.89 -3.02 -6.32
C GLU A 319 30.61 -4.02 -5.19
N ALA A 320 31.62 -4.77 -4.77
CA ALA A 320 31.50 -5.70 -3.65
C ALA A 320 31.18 -4.97 -2.33
N ALA A 321 31.70 -3.75 -2.14
CA ALA A 321 31.41 -2.95 -0.98
C ALA A 321 29.93 -2.49 -0.95
N MET A 322 29.39 -2.08 -2.09
CA MET A 322 27.99 -1.69 -2.20
C MET A 322 27.06 -2.88 -1.99
N ASP A 323 27.40 -4.06 -2.48
CA ASP A 323 26.63 -5.28 -2.21
C ASP A 323 26.63 -5.63 -0.72
N ILE A 324 27.80 -5.52 -0.06
CA ILE A 324 27.92 -5.72 1.39
C ILE A 324 27.04 -4.70 2.15
N VAL A 325 27.01 -3.45 1.74
CA VAL A 325 26.13 -2.41 2.33
C VAL A 325 24.67 -2.85 2.23
N ARG A 326 24.21 -3.29 1.04
CA ARG A 326 22.85 -3.79 0.83
C ARG A 326 22.56 -5.03 1.68
N PHE A 327 23.45 -6.03 1.71
CA PHE A 327 23.25 -7.23 2.52
C PHE A 327 23.24 -6.95 4.03
N CYS A 328 23.91 -5.88 4.48
CA CYS A 328 23.84 -5.37 5.84
C CYS A 328 22.60 -4.49 6.07
N GLY A 329 21.79 -4.19 5.02
CA GLY A 329 20.61 -3.36 5.08
C GLY A 329 20.88 -1.97 5.64
N ASN A 330 22.02 -1.39 5.31
CA ASN A 330 22.50 -0.09 5.80
C ASN A 330 22.64 0.02 7.33
N LEU A 331 22.54 -1.08 8.08
CA LEU A 331 22.56 -1.07 9.54
C LEU A 331 23.97 -0.80 10.09
N PRO A 332 24.23 0.32 10.80
CA PRO A 332 25.57 0.69 11.24
C PRO A 332 26.27 -0.39 12.08
N LEU A 333 25.55 -1.09 12.96
CA LEU A 333 26.13 -2.19 13.74
C LEU A 333 26.61 -3.34 12.85
N ALA A 334 25.82 -3.74 11.85
CA ALA A 334 26.19 -4.80 10.91
C ALA A 334 27.43 -4.39 10.08
N LEU A 335 27.43 -3.17 9.54
CA LEU A 335 28.55 -2.61 8.77
C LEU A 335 29.82 -2.52 9.60
N ARG A 336 29.72 -2.11 10.88
CA ARG A 336 30.86 -2.11 11.83
C ARG A 336 31.40 -3.52 12.06
N LEU A 337 30.54 -4.51 12.30
CA LEU A 337 30.96 -5.90 12.53
C LEU A 337 31.68 -6.48 11.32
N VAL A 338 31.17 -6.23 10.11
CA VAL A 338 31.80 -6.62 8.85
C VAL A 338 33.13 -5.88 8.64
N GLY A 339 33.13 -4.55 8.81
CA GLY A 339 34.30 -3.71 8.63
C GLY A 339 35.46 -4.14 9.57
N CYS A 340 35.13 -4.43 10.84
CA CYS A 340 36.14 -4.94 11.79
C CYS A 340 36.70 -6.31 11.37
N LYS A 341 35.93 -7.23 10.82
CA LYS A 341 36.38 -8.49 10.27
C LYS A 341 37.30 -8.27 9.06
N LEU A 342 36.93 -7.39 8.16
CA LEU A 342 37.72 -7.05 6.99
C LEU A 342 39.08 -6.47 7.36
N LYS A 343 39.15 -5.68 8.43
CA LYS A 343 40.40 -5.03 8.89
C LYS A 343 41.43 -6.01 9.49
N GLN A 344 41.03 -7.21 9.91
CA GLN A 344 41.96 -8.21 10.47
C GLN A 344 43.02 -8.64 9.43
N ARG A 345 44.25 -8.92 9.85
CA ARG A 345 45.34 -9.39 8.96
C ARG A 345 45.00 -10.66 8.18
N SER A 346 44.21 -11.56 8.79
CA SER A 346 43.70 -12.80 8.20
C SER A 346 42.25 -12.68 7.75
N GLY A 347 41.76 -11.45 7.65
CA GLY A 347 40.34 -11.19 7.26
C GLY A 347 40.05 -11.55 5.79
N PRO A 348 38.79 -11.88 5.44
CA PRO A 348 38.42 -12.19 4.08
C PRO A 348 38.58 -10.97 3.16
N SER A 349 38.73 -11.18 1.84
CA SER A 349 38.54 -10.11 0.84
C SER A 349 37.10 -9.62 0.83
N LEU A 350 36.84 -8.42 0.27
CA LEU A 350 35.45 -7.92 0.10
C LEU A 350 34.63 -8.89 -0.76
N GLY A 351 35.21 -9.40 -1.88
CA GLY A 351 34.50 -10.37 -2.72
C GLY A 351 34.13 -11.66 -1.96
N ARG A 352 35.00 -12.18 -1.08
CA ARG A 352 34.69 -13.36 -0.24
C ARG A 352 33.62 -13.02 0.81
N MET A 353 33.68 -11.84 1.43
CA MET A 353 32.67 -11.39 2.39
C MET A 353 31.32 -11.20 1.71
N ARG A 354 31.27 -10.64 0.49
CA ARG A 354 30.06 -10.54 -0.33
C ARG A 354 29.37 -11.89 -0.48
N VAL A 355 30.10 -12.91 -0.94
CA VAL A 355 29.57 -14.28 -1.11
C VAL A 355 29.04 -14.87 0.20
N LEU A 356 29.73 -14.64 1.34
CA LEU A 356 29.29 -15.11 2.65
C LEU A 356 28.01 -14.43 3.15
N LEU A 357 27.77 -13.17 2.74
CA LEU A 357 26.57 -12.41 3.11
C LEU A 357 25.42 -12.56 2.11
N GLU A 358 25.69 -13.05 0.91
CA GLU A 358 24.68 -13.30 -0.12
C GLU A 358 23.71 -14.42 0.32
N ASP A 359 24.22 -15.47 0.98
CA ASP A 359 23.39 -16.53 1.53
C ASP A 359 22.59 -16.03 2.75
N GLU A 360 21.29 -15.84 2.55
CA GLU A 360 20.37 -15.36 3.59
C GLU A 360 20.34 -16.24 4.83
N ARG A 361 20.45 -17.57 4.67
CA ARG A 361 20.33 -18.52 5.78
C ARG A 361 21.47 -18.40 6.77
N SER A 362 22.69 -18.16 6.29
CA SER A 362 23.90 -18.04 7.10
C SER A 362 24.31 -16.59 7.38
N ARG A 363 23.67 -15.61 6.77
CA ARG A 363 24.04 -14.18 6.84
C ARG A 363 24.22 -13.68 8.26
N LEU A 364 23.29 -13.96 9.16
CA LEU A 364 23.36 -13.54 10.56
C LEU A 364 24.53 -14.16 11.33
N ASP A 365 24.96 -15.36 10.98
CA ASP A 365 26.10 -16.03 11.63
C ASP A 365 27.42 -15.34 11.29
N HIS A 366 27.47 -14.61 10.19
CA HIS A 366 28.61 -13.80 9.79
C HIS A 366 28.59 -12.39 10.42
N LEU A 367 27.46 -11.93 10.98
CA LEU A 367 27.30 -10.62 11.62
C LEU A 367 27.60 -10.67 13.13
N LYS A 368 28.80 -11.20 13.49
CA LYS A 368 29.33 -11.24 14.85
C LYS A 368 30.83 -10.91 14.86
N PHE A 369 31.32 -10.22 15.90
CA PHE A 369 32.72 -9.90 16.12
C PHE A 369 33.04 -9.73 17.61
N GLY A 370 33.93 -10.53 18.15
CA GLY A 370 34.18 -10.60 19.59
C GLY A 370 32.91 -10.97 20.35
N ASN A 371 32.58 -10.21 21.40
CA ASN A 371 31.37 -10.39 22.20
C ASN A 371 30.13 -9.68 21.61
N ARG A 372 30.25 -9.00 20.47
CA ARG A 372 29.15 -8.29 19.81
C ARG A 372 28.53 -9.15 18.71
N SER A 373 27.22 -9.31 18.75
CA SER A 373 26.42 -10.07 17.77
C SER A 373 25.12 -9.35 17.50
N LEU A 374 24.79 -9.21 16.22
CA LEU A 374 23.51 -8.64 15.82
C LEU A 374 22.34 -9.53 16.29
N THR A 375 22.49 -10.84 16.17
CA THR A 375 21.48 -11.82 16.63
C THR A 375 21.15 -11.63 18.11
N ALA A 376 22.16 -11.42 18.98
CA ALA A 376 21.92 -11.19 20.40
C ALA A 376 21.09 -9.91 20.65
N CYS A 377 21.34 -8.85 19.89
CA CYS A 377 20.55 -7.61 20.01
C CYS A 377 19.09 -7.79 19.58
N LEU A 378 18.82 -8.60 18.56
CA LEU A 378 17.48 -8.86 18.07
C LEU A 378 16.68 -9.82 18.96
N ILE A 379 17.34 -10.85 19.56
CA ILE A 379 16.73 -11.82 20.46
C ILE A 379 16.03 -11.11 21.64
N PHE A 380 16.66 -10.13 22.25
CA PHE A 380 16.06 -9.43 23.40
C PHE A 380 14.76 -8.67 23.03
N SER A 381 14.77 -7.96 21.90
CA SER A 381 13.55 -7.30 21.42
C SER A 381 12.45 -8.32 21.12
N PHE A 382 12.81 -9.44 20.49
CA PHE A 382 11.89 -10.50 20.13
C PHE A 382 11.30 -11.24 21.35
N GLN A 383 12.15 -11.54 22.36
CA GLN A 383 11.70 -12.21 23.59
C GLN A 383 10.77 -11.34 24.45
N GLY A 384 10.89 -10.01 24.36
CA GLY A 384 10.00 -9.08 25.04
C GLY A 384 8.58 -9.00 24.49
N LEU A 385 8.34 -9.54 23.29
CA LEU A 385 7.02 -9.58 22.66
C LEU A 385 6.12 -10.64 23.28
N THR A 386 4.81 -10.45 23.19
CA THR A 386 3.84 -11.48 23.55
C THR A 386 4.03 -12.76 22.70
N ALA A 387 3.61 -13.92 23.20
CA ALA A 387 3.76 -15.18 22.45
C ALA A 387 3.05 -15.11 21.09
N THR A 388 1.84 -14.56 21.06
CA THR A 388 1.05 -14.39 19.82
C THR A 388 1.76 -13.46 18.83
N THR A 389 2.31 -12.33 19.30
CA THR A 389 3.04 -11.38 18.44
C THR A 389 4.30 -12.03 17.88
N ARG A 390 5.05 -12.81 18.69
CA ARG A 390 6.24 -13.53 18.22
C ARG A 390 5.93 -14.52 17.10
N SER A 391 4.95 -15.40 17.29
CA SER A 391 4.57 -16.41 16.28
C SER A 391 4.04 -15.75 15.01
N SER A 392 3.17 -14.74 15.14
CA SER A 392 2.62 -14.00 14.00
C SER A 392 3.71 -13.27 13.22
N PHE A 393 4.61 -12.58 13.89
CA PHE A 393 5.72 -11.86 13.27
C PHE A 393 6.70 -12.80 12.57
N ALA A 394 7.08 -13.91 13.21
CA ALA A 394 7.94 -14.91 12.63
C ALA A 394 7.33 -15.50 11.34
N MET A 395 6.03 -15.80 11.35
CA MET A 395 5.28 -16.26 10.18
C MET A 395 5.25 -15.21 9.07
N LEU A 396 4.85 -13.96 9.36
CA LEU A 396 4.73 -12.90 8.36
C LEU A 396 6.08 -12.51 7.75
N ALA A 397 7.16 -12.57 8.52
CA ALA A 397 8.51 -12.33 8.01
C ALA A 397 9.01 -13.43 7.07
N SER A 398 8.46 -14.64 7.15
CA SER A 398 8.78 -15.77 6.25
C SER A 398 8.09 -15.70 4.89
N LEU A 399 7.08 -14.81 4.73
CA LEU A 399 6.37 -14.60 3.47
C LEU A 399 7.25 -13.97 2.38
N PRO A 400 6.88 -14.06 1.09
CA PRO A 400 7.45 -13.27 0.03
C PRO A 400 7.52 -11.79 0.39
N ALA A 401 8.61 -11.10 -0.03
CA ALA A 401 8.84 -9.70 0.31
C ALA A 401 7.66 -8.81 -0.12
N GLY A 402 7.33 -7.82 0.71
CA GLY A 402 6.22 -6.91 0.46
C GLY A 402 5.85 -6.13 1.72
N ARG A 403 5.01 -5.13 1.55
CA ARG A 403 4.46 -4.34 2.66
C ARG A 403 3.44 -5.19 3.41
N LEU A 404 3.44 -5.10 4.73
CA LEU A 404 2.41 -5.71 5.58
C LEU A 404 1.34 -4.67 5.90
N ALA A 405 0.14 -5.12 6.16
CA ALA A 405 -0.97 -4.29 6.62
C ALA A 405 -1.58 -4.92 7.89
N ASP A 406 -2.37 -4.16 8.63
CA ASP A 406 -2.99 -4.59 9.88
C ASP A 406 -3.80 -5.88 9.75
N TRP A 407 -4.47 -6.09 8.62
CA TRP A 407 -5.27 -7.29 8.39
C TRP A 407 -4.45 -8.59 8.46
N HIS A 408 -3.15 -8.57 8.11
CA HIS A 408 -2.28 -9.74 8.22
C HIS A 408 -2.15 -10.21 9.68
N PHE A 409 -1.92 -9.25 10.59
CA PHE A 409 -1.83 -9.53 12.02
C PHE A 409 -3.18 -9.93 12.62
N ALA A 410 -4.25 -9.24 12.20
CA ALA A 410 -5.62 -9.53 12.64
C ALA A 410 -6.05 -10.98 12.32
N ARG A 411 -5.54 -11.56 11.22
CA ARG A 411 -5.86 -12.93 10.81
C ARG A 411 -5.06 -14.01 11.54
N LEU A 412 -3.87 -13.68 12.01
CA LEU A 412 -3.03 -14.61 12.75
C LEU A 412 -3.35 -14.64 14.25
N ALA A 413 -3.87 -13.55 14.79
CA ALA A 413 -4.26 -13.43 16.17
C ALA A 413 -5.60 -14.11 16.49
N ALA A 414 -5.86 -14.39 17.76
CA ALA A 414 -7.13 -14.98 18.21
C ALA A 414 -8.32 -14.01 18.06
N THR A 415 -8.07 -12.70 18.15
CA THR A 415 -9.06 -11.64 17.97
C THR A 415 -8.47 -10.52 17.14
N ARG A 416 -9.31 -9.75 16.43
CA ARG A 416 -8.91 -8.59 15.63
C ARG A 416 -8.13 -7.55 16.45
N GLY A 417 -8.61 -7.25 17.66
CA GLY A 417 -7.94 -6.30 18.57
C GLY A 417 -6.54 -6.76 19.00
N ALA A 418 -6.36 -8.06 19.25
CA ALA A 418 -5.04 -8.64 19.54
C ALA A 418 -4.08 -8.54 18.35
N GLY A 419 -4.61 -8.61 17.12
CA GLY A 419 -3.81 -8.43 15.90
C GLY A 419 -3.29 -7.01 15.75
N PHE A 420 -4.15 -6.01 15.94
CA PHE A 420 -3.73 -4.60 15.90
C PHE A 420 -2.71 -4.28 16.99
N ALA A 421 -2.95 -4.77 18.23
CA ALA A 421 -1.98 -4.64 19.31
C ALA A 421 -0.62 -5.28 18.99
N ALA A 422 -0.60 -6.37 18.21
CA ALA A 422 0.64 -7.01 17.77
C ALA A 422 1.43 -6.14 16.79
N GLY A 423 0.76 -5.45 15.87
CA GLY A 423 1.39 -4.46 14.99
C GLY A 423 2.01 -3.30 15.78
N ASP A 424 1.23 -2.71 16.69
CA ASP A 424 1.68 -1.63 17.57
C ASP A 424 2.91 -2.06 18.41
N GLU A 425 2.86 -3.25 19.02
CA GLU A 425 3.95 -3.81 19.83
C GLU A 425 5.26 -3.96 19.02
N LEU A 426 5.17 -4.39 17.77
CA LEU A 426 6.33 -4.53 16.88
C LEU A 426 6.94 -3.19 16.47
N VAL A 427 6.11 -2.19 16.24
CA VAL A 427 6.59 -0.82 15.96
C VAL A 427 7.24 -0.21 17.20
N GLU A 428 6.63 -0.38 18.38
CA GLU A 428 7.19 0.12 19.63
C GLU A 428 8.59 -0.42 19.93
N VAL A 429 8.85 -1.71 19.67
CA VAL A 429 10.18 -2.31 19.86
C VAL A 429 11.11 -2.12 18.66
N ALA A 430 10.68 -1.34 17.65
CA ALA A 430 11.40 -1.05 16.43
C ALA A 430 11.85 -2.32 15.65
N MET A 431 11.01 -3.35 15.66
CA MET A 431 11.14 -4.52 14.81
C MET A 431 10.44 -4.34 13.46
N MET A 432 9.59 -3.32 13.36
CA MET A 432 8.84 -2.95 12.18
C MET A 432 8.73 -1.44 12.09
N GLU A 433 8.66 -0.88 10.89
CA GLU A 433 8.50 0.55 10.62
C GLU A 433 7.16 0.83 9.97
N THR A 434 6.49 1.93 10.35
CA THR A 434 5.32 2.43 9.63
C THR A 434 5.77 3.20 8.39
N LEU A 435 5.07 3.05 7.28
CA LEU A 435 5.42 3.71 6.02
C LEU A 435 4.66 5.03 5.80
N ASP A 436 3.64 5.28 6.61
CA ASP A 436 2.79 6.47 6.48
C ASP A 436 3.34 7.55 7.40
N GLY A 437 3.58 8.74 6.79
CA GLY A 437 4.16 9.89 7.49
C GLY A 437 3.22 10.43 8.56
N GLU A 438 3.86 10.86 9.65
CA GLU A 438 3.39 11.74 10.73
C GLU A 438 1.87 11.81 11.02
N GLY A 439 1.44 11.12 12.08
CA GLY A 439 0.42 11.67 12.97
C GLY A 439 -1.01 11.19 12.86
N GLY A 440 -1.34 10.14 12.13
CA GLY A 440 -2.70 9.60 12.09
C GLY A 440 -2.73 8.08 11.96
N ARG A 441 -3.46 7.40 12.83
CA ARG A 441 -3.82 5.99 12.62
C ARG A 441 -4.77 5.92 11.44
N ASP A 442 -4.24 5.72 10.24
CA ASP A 442 -5.01 5.32 9.09
C ASP A 442 -5.30 3.81 9.22
N PRO A 443 -6.53 3.33 9.00
CA PRO A 443 -6.84 1.90 8.95
C PRO A 443 -6.05 1.11 7.89
N GLU A 444 -5.34 1.80 7.01
CA GLU A 444 -4.42 1.26 6.01
C GLU A 444 -2.94 1.31 6.42
N SER A 445 -2.64 1.45 7.71
CA SER A 445 -1.24 1.47 8.20
C SER A 445 -0.44 0.35 7.57
N ARG A 446 0.57 0.73 6.78
CA ARG A 446 1.43 -0.21 6.08
C ARG A 446 2.77 -0.26 6.76
N TYR A 447 3.26 -1.47 6.90
CA TYR A 447 4.46 -1.76 7.66
C TYR A 447 5.55 -2.33 6.76
N ARG A 448 6.78 -2.02 7.11
CA ARG A 448 7.99 -2.58 6.52
C ARG A 448 8.82 -3.29 7.58
N ILE A 449 9.26 -4.51 7.27
CA ILE A 449 10.25 -5.22 8.07
C ILE A 449 11.61 -5.02 7.39
N HIS A 450 12.60 -4.56 8.16
CA HIS A 450 13.98 -4.45 7.69
C HIS A 450 14.56 -5.84 7.34
N ASP A 451 15.32 -5.94 6.25
CA ASP A 451 15.78 -7.23 5.72
C ASP A 451 16.51 -8.12 6.73
N LEU A 452 17.41 -7.56 7.56
CA LEU A 452 18.10 -8.35 8.59
C LEU A 452 17.17 -8.81 9.72
N ILE A 453 16.16 -8.00 10.07
CA ILE A 453 15.14 -8.38 11.05
C ILE A 453 14.26 -9.47 10.46
N ARG A 454 13.98 -9.40 9.17
CA ARG A 454 13.22 -10.40 8.43
C ARG A 454 13.95 -11.75 8.41
N VAL A 455 15.24 -11.77 8.07
CA VAL A 455 16.08 -12.99 8.12
C VAL A 455 16.08 -13.59 9.53
N PHE A 456 16.19 -12.74 10.56
CA PHE A 456 16.12 -13.19 11.95
C PHE A 456 14.75 -13.83 12.28
N ALA A 457 13.65 -13.14 11.95
CA ALA A 457 12.29 -13.61 12.25
C ALA A 457 11.95 -14.90 11.48
N ALA A 458 12.37 -15.01 10.20
CA ALA A 458 12.22 -16.23 9.41
C ALA A 458 12.99 -17.42 10.02
N ARG A 459 14.16 -17.20 10.61
CA ARG A 459 14.88 -18.24 11.36
C ARG A 459 14.10 -18.65 12.62
N GLN A 460 13.51 -17.69 13.34
CA GLN A 460 12.65 -17.99 14.50
C GLN A 460 11.40 -18.77 14.11
N TYR A 461 10.85 -18.51 12.92
CA TYR A 461 9.75 -19.30 12.35
C TYR A 461 10.14 -20.76 12.15
N GLY A 462 11.33 -21.02 11.60
CA GLY A 462 11.87 -22.38 11.42
C GLY A 462 12.14 -23.14 12.73
N GLU A 463 12.25 -22.44 13.86
CA GLU A 463 12.44 -23.02 15.20
C GLU A 463 11.10 -23.37 15.88
N LEU A 464 9.92 -22.92 15.34
CA LEU A 464 8.61 -23.26 15.85
C LEU A 464 8.27 -24.75 15.62
N PRO A 465 7.48 -25.38 16.48
CA PRO A 465 6.99 -26.73 16.25
C PRO A 465 6.24 -26.83 14.90
N PRO A 466 6.39 -27.91 14.13
CA PRO A 466 5.72 -28.08 12.84
C PRO A 466 4.18 -27.94 12.92
N GLU A 467 3.57 -28.35 14.01
CA GLU A 467 2.12 -28.23 14.24
C GLU A 467 1.72 -26.76 14.35
N GLU A 468 2.51 -25.93 15.04
CA GLU A 468 2.26 -24.50 15.18
C GLU A 468 2.50 -23.77 13.85
N GLN A 469 3.57 -24.13 13.11
CA GLN A 469 3.81 -23.61 11.75
C GLN A 469 2.61 -23.89 10.85
N ASN A 470 2.15 -25.13 10.76
CA ASN A 470 1.02 -25.53 9.93
C ASN A 470 -0.28 -24.80 10.32
N ALA A 471 -0.53 -24.62 11.63
CA ALA A 471 -1.71 -23.91 12.11
C ALA A 471 -1.70 -22.41 11.76
N LEU A 472 -0.53 -21.75 11.80
CA LEU A 472 -0.35 -20.35 11.38
C LEU A 472 -0.55 -20.20 9.87
N GLU A 473 0.05 -21.09 9.10
CA GLU A 473 -0.05 -21.10 7.65
C GLU A 473 -1.47 -21.38 7.18
N GLU A 474 -2.17 -22.35 7.77
CA GLU A 474 -3.57 -22.65 7.45
C GLU A 474 -4.46 -21.40 7.69
N ARG A 475 -4.27 -20.71 8.82
CA ARG A 475 -5.04 -19.49 9.12
C ARG A 475 -4.78 -18.41 8.08
N LEU A 476 -3.52 -18.22 7.71
CA LEU A 476 -3.14 -17.18 6.74
C LEU A 476 -3.58 -17.51 5.31
N VAL A 477 -3.47 -18.77 4.90
CA VAL A 477 -3.98 -19.26 3.61
C VAL A 477 -5.48 -19.03 3.47
N ARG A 478 -6.26 -19.36 4.52
CA ARG A 478 -7.70 -19.10 4.56
C ARG A 478 -8.01 -17.61 4.54
N ALA A 479 -7.19 -16.78 5.20
CA ALA A 479 -7.33 -15.33 5.17
C ALA A 479 -7.10 -14.76 3.75
N TYR A 480 -6.08 -15.24 3.04
CA TYR A 480 -5.85 -14.87 1.64
C TYR A 480 -7.00 -15.31 0.72
N ARG A 481 -7.57 -16.50 0.98
CA ARG A 481 -8.76 -16.96 0.28
C ARG A 481 -9.93 -16.01 0.49
N ASP A 482 -10.25 -15.67 1.73
CA ASP A 482 -11.36 -14.78 2.06
C ASP A 482 -11.15 -13.40 1.46
N ALA A 483 -9.91 -12.88 1.50
CA ALA A 483 -9.54 -11.60 0.93
C ALA A 483 -9.68 -11.56 -0.60
N VAL A 484 -9.09 -12.53 -1.33
CA VAL A 484 -9.17 -12.53 -2.80
C VAL A 484 -10.58 -12.80 -3.30
N VAL A 485 -11.36 -13.63 -2.62
CA VAL A 485 -12.78 -13.86 -2.94
C VAL A 485 -13.60 -12.59 -2.70
N HIS A 486 -13.35 -11.85 -1.62
CA HIS A 486 -13.99 -10.55 -1.38
C HIS A 486 -13.75 -9.55 -2.53
N TRP A 487 -12.50 -9.42 -2.95
CA TRP A 487 -12.16 -8.52 -4.07
C TRP A 487 -12.71 -9.03 -5.41
N ALA A 488 -12.69 -10.35 -5.64
CA ALA A 488 -13.26 -10.94 -6.84
C ALA A 488 -14.80 -10.79 -6.90
N ALA A 489 -15.48 -10.82 -5.76
CA ALA A 489 -16.92 -10.63 -5.67
C ALA A 489 -17.42 -9.25 -6.15
N GLN A 490 -16.53 -8.27 -6.26
CA GLN A 490 -16.84 -6.98 -6.90
C GLN A 490 -16.95 -7.11 -8.43
N ARG A 491 -16.24 -8.09 -9.02
CA ARG A 491 -16.23 -8.37 -10.46
C ARG A 491 -17.08 -9.57 -10.85
N ALA A 492 -17.33 -10.45 -9.89
CA ALA A 492 -18.04 -11.72 -10.06
C ALA A 492 -19.03 -11.91 -8.90
N PRO A 493 -20.24 -11.33 -9.02
CA PRO A 493 -21.23 -11.33 -7.93
C PRO A 493 -21.66 -12.70 -7.47
N GLU A 494 -21.49 -13.73 -8.29
CA GLU A 494 -21.71 -15.12 -7.89
C GLU A 494 -20.84 -15.56 -6.71
N LEU A 495 -19.69 -14.88 -6.53
CA LEU A 495 -18.81 -15.12 -5.38
C LEU A 495 -19.29 -14.40 -4.11
N ARG A 496 -20.28 -13.49 -4.20
CA ARG A 496 -20.77 -12.74 -3.03
C ARG A 496 -21.33 -13.64 -1.92
N ALA A 497 -21.95 -14.74 -2.28
CA ALA A 497 -22.47 -15.70 -1.31
C ALA A 497 -21.37 -16.45 -0.54
N GLU A 498 -20.13 -16.42 -1.04
CA GLU A 498 -18.97 -17.07 -0.41
C GLU A 498 -18.17 -16.13 0.48
N VAL A 499 -18.50 -14.83 0.45
CA VAL A 499 -17.88 -13.80 1.28
C VAL A 499 -18.54 -13.77 2.63
N ASP A 500 -17.79 -14.12 3.67
CA ASP A 500 -18.20 -13.91 5.06
C ASP A 500 -17.93 -12.42 5.42
N PRO A 501 -19.00 -11.60 5.65
CA PRO A 501 -18.85 -10.18 5.92
C PRO A 501 -18.00 -9.86 7.16
N GLU A 502 -18.03 -10.73 8.17
CA GLU A 502 -17.26 -10.53 9.40
C GLU A 502 -15.77 -10.75 9.17
N ARG A 503 -15.44 -11.74 8.32
CA ARG A 503 -14.04 -12.07 7.99
C ARG A 503 -13.34 -11.08 7.09
N VAL A 504 -14.07 -10.22 6.37
CA VAL A 504 -13.50 -9.25 5.43
C VAL A 504 -13.79 -7.81 5.82
N SER A 505 -14.29 -7.57 7.03
CA SER A 505 -14.66 -6.25 7.51
C SER A 505 -13.50 -5.24 7.49
N ASP A 506 -12.28 -5.68 7.72
CA ASP A 506 -11.03 -4.91 7.70
C ASP A 506 -10.60 -4.50 6.28
N LEU A 507 -11.08 -5.18 5.24
CA LEU A 507 -10.79 -4.85 3.84
C LEU A 507 -11.83 -3.91 3.23
N ARG A 508 -13.00 -3.75 3.84
CA ARG A 508 -14.10 -2.92 3.33
C ARG A 508 -13.84 -1.43 3.46
N ASP A 509 -13.09 -1.05 4.49
CA ASP A 509 -12.78 0.34 4.80
C ASP A 509 -11.51 0.83 4.08
N SER A 510 -10.92 -0.03 3.23
CA SER A 510 -9.72 0.26 2.46
C SER A 510 -10.03 1.19 1.29
N GLN A 511 -9.20 2.22 1.08
CA GLN A 511 -9.23 3.06 -0.12
C GLN A 511 -8.52 2.39 -1.31
N THR A 512 -7.88 1.24 -1.09
CA THR A 512 -7.18 0.46 -2.12
C THR A 512 -8.18 -0.19 -3.07
N THR A 513 -7.97 -0.07 -4.36
CA THR A 513 -8.79 -0.77 -5.35
C THR A 513 -8.48 -2.27 -5.40
N ALA A 514 -9.44 -3.08 -5.86
CA ALA A 514 -9.24 -4.52 -6.02
C ALA A 514 -8.01 -4.87 -6.88
N ALA A 515 -7.76 -4.10 -7.95
CA ALA A 515 -6.61 -4.30 -8.85
C ALA A 515 -5.28 -4.00 -8.16
N GLU A 516 -5.19 -2.89 -7.42
CA GLU A 516 -3.99 -2.51 -6.66
C GLU A 516 -3.68 -3.52 -5.57
N TRP A 517 -4.71 -4.00 -4.84
CA TRP A 517 -4.53 -5.00 -3.81
C TRP A 517 -3.99 -6.31 -4.38
N VAL A 518 -4.60 -6.83 -5.47
CA VAL A 518 -4.15 -8.08 -6.11
C VAL A 518 -2.74 -7.93 -6.67
N ALA A 519 -2.41 -6.80 -7.29
CA ALA A 519 -1.06 -6.54 -7.79
C ALA A 519 -0.01 -6.50 -6.66
N ALA A 520 -0.35 -5.87 -5.53
CA ALA A 520 0.53 -5.79 -4.36
C ALA A 520 0.73 -7.16 -3.67
N GLU A 521 -0.29 -8.02 -3.66
CA GLU A 521 -0.27 -9.32 -2.98
C GLU A 521 -0.02 -10.52 -3.92
N GLN A 522 0.29 -10.29 -5.20
CA GLN A 522 0.41 -11.33 -6.22
C GLN A 522 1.35 -12.47 -5.81
N ASP A 523 2.53 -12.18 -5.31
CA ASP A 523 3.51 -13.22 -4.93
C ASP A 523 3.07 -13.99 -3.68
N ARG A 524 2.38 -13.34 -2.77
CA ARG A 524 1.82 -13.98 -1.57
C ARG A 524 0.58 -14.82 -1.89
N LEU A 525 -0.23 -14.41 -2.86
CA LEU A 525 -1.32 -15.23 -3.37
C LEU A 525 -0.80 -16.51 -4.03
N ARG A 526 0.31 -16.43 -4.77
CA ARG A 526 1.01 -17.62 -5.30
C ARG A 526 1.50 -18.51 -4.17
N TRP A 527 2.19 -17.92 -3.17
CA TRP A 527 2.62 -18.63 -1.98
C TRP A 527 1.43 -19.31 -1.27
N ALA A 528 0.30 -18.63 -1.14
CA ALA A 528 -0.89 -19.17 -0.48
C ALA A 528 -1.47 -20.39 -1.22
N ILE A 529 -1.49 -20.38 -2.56
CA ILE A 529 -1.90 -21.52 -3.38
C ILE A 529 -0.97 -22.71 -3.17
N ASP A 530 0.35 -22.50 -3.22
CA ASP A 530 1.34 -23.56 -3.01
C ASP A 530 1.22 -24.14 -1.61
N ARG A 531 1.10 -23.28 -0.63
CA ARG A 531 1.03 -23.73 0.76
C ARG A 531 -0.26 -24.46 1.05
N ALA A 532 -1.40 -23.98 0.51
CA ALA A 532 -2.67 -24.69 0.60
C ALA A 532 -2.55 -26.13 0.08
N ARG A 533 -1.90 -26.33 -1.07
CA ARG A 533 -1.66 -27.67 -1.63
C ARG A 533 -0.81 -28.55 -0.73
N ASN A 534 0.28 -27.99 -0.21
CA ASN A 534 1.18 -28.71 0.70
C ASN A 534 0.50 -29.10 2.02
N LEU A 535 -0.47 -28.33 2.47
CA LEU A 535 -1.30 -28.61 3.65
C LEU A 535 -2.50 -29.54 3.33
N GLY A 536 -2.66 -29.98 2.07
CA GLY A 536 -3.82 -30.78 1.65
C GLY A 536 -5.13 -29.99 1.51
N LEU A 537 -5.09 -28.66 1.58
CA LEU A 537 -6.24 -27.75 1.44
C LEU A 537 -6.54 -27.46 -0.04
N ASN A 538 -6.68 -28.50 -0.86
CA ASN A 538 -6.81 -28.37 -2.31
C ASN A 538 -8.02 -27.53 -2.73
N THR A 539 -9.12 -27.62 -1.99
CA THR A 539 -10.32 -26.79 -2.18
C THR A 539 -10.02 -25.30 -2.02
N VAL A 540 -9.27 -24.92 -0.98
CA VAL A 540 -8.90 -23.52 -0.73
C VAL A 540 -7.97 -23.00 -1.83
N ALA A 541 -7.00 -23.81 -2.26
CA ALA A 541 -6.11 -23.48 -3.38
C ALA A 541 -6.91 -23.24 -4.68
N ALA A 542 -7.92 -24.06 -4.94
CA ALA A 542 -8.80 -23.93 -6.09
C ALA A 542 -9.65 -22.67 -6.05
N GLU A 543 -10.21 -22.32 -4.89
CA GLU A 543 -10.99 -21.09 -4.68
C GLU A 543 -10.14 -19.82 -4.85
N ILE A 544 -8.90 -19.82 -4.33
CA ILE A 544 -7.96 -18.72 -4.57
C ILE A 544 -7.67 -18.58 -6.08
N GLY A 545 -7.42 -19.68 -6.78
CA GLY A 545 -7.16 -19.69 -8.22
C GLY A 545 -8.37 -19.19 -9.02
N GLU A 546 -9.58 -19.67 -8.73
CA GLU A 546 -10.80 -19.18 -9.37
C GLU A 546 -10.96 -17.67 -9.18
N ALA A 547 -10.88 -17.18 -7.94
CA ALA A 547 -11.02 -15.77 -7.65
C ALA A 547 -9.94 -14.92 -8.35
N LEU A 548 -8.69 -15.37 -8.37
CA LEU A 548 -7.59 -14.68 -9.04
C LEU A 548 -7.78 -14.56 -10.56
N SER A 549 -8.52 -15.48 -11.17
CA SER A 549 -8.80 -15.46 -12.61
C SER A 549 -9.57 -14.22 -13.08
N TYR A 550 -10.28 -13.55 -12.18
CA TYR A 550 -10.99 -12.30 -12.49
C TYR A 550 -10.08 -11.07 -12.57
N PHE A 551 -8.79 -11.23 -12.26
CA PHE A 551 -7.77 -10.19 -12.30
C PHE A 551 -6.67 -10.43 -13.33
N LEU A 552 -6.88 -11.36 -14.27
CA LEU A 552 -5.87 -11.68 -15.31
C LEU A 552 -5.48 -10.49 -16.17
N ASP A 553 -6.36 -9.49 -16.32
CA ASP A 553 -6.05 -8.25 -17.03
C ASP A 553 -5.20 -7.26 -16.21
N ASP A 554 -5.10 -7.48 -14.87
CA ASP A 554 -4.39 -6.59 -13.95
C ASP A 554 -3.04 -7.16 -13.47
N ILE A 555 -2.80 -8.45 -13.69
CA ILE A 555 -1.60 -9.16 -13.26
C ILE A 555 -0.81 -9.68 -14.45
N THR A 556 0.52 -9.64 -14.34
CA THR A 556 1.39 -10.27 -15.34
C THR A 556 1.67 -11.72 -14.94
N LEU A 557 1.14 -12.65 -15.72
CA LEU A 557 1.47 -14.06 -15.55
C LEU A 557 2.78 -14.39 -16.28
N ALA A 558 3.68 -15.12 -15.61
CA ALA A 558 4.82 -15.70 -16.30
C ALA A 558 4.35 -16.76 -17.32
N PRO A 559 5.03 -16.94 -18.45
CA PRO A 559 4.69 -17.98 -19.43
C PRO A 559 4.51 -19.35 -18.76
N ASN A 560 3.46 -20.08 -19.12
CA ASN A 560 3.08 -21.38 -18.60
C ASN A 560 2.69 -21.44 -17.10
N SER A 561 2.59 -20.31 -16.41
CA SER A 561 2.16 -20.28 -15.00
C SER A 561 0.66 -20.56 -14.84
N ALA A 562 -0.14 -20.34 -15.86
CA ALA A 562 -1.59 -20.56 -15.82
C ALA A 562 -1.97 -22.01 -15.52
N ASP A 563 -1.29 -23.00 -16.09
CA ASP A 563 -1.57 -24.41 -15.81
C ASP A 563 -1.27 -24.79 -14.37
N TRP A 564 -0.19 -24.26 -13.81
CA TRP A 564 0.15 -24.48 -12.42
C TRP A 564 -0.84 -23.73 -11.50
N LEU A 565 -1.13 -22.47 -11.78
CA LEU A 565 -1.94 -21.60 -10.91
C LEU A 565 -3.38 -22.13 -10.79
N PHE A 566 -3.96 -22.57 -11.92
CA PHE A 566 -5.36 -23.01 -12.00
C PHE A 566 -5.53 -24.55 -12.00
N ASN A 567 -4.54 -25.30 -11.58
CA ASN A 567 -4.67 -26.76 -11.38
C ASN A 567 -5.09 -27.05 -9.94
N ALA A 568 -6.07 -27.96 -9.76
CA ALA A 568 -6.57 -28.37 -8.45
C ALA A 568 -6.61 -29.89 -8.35
N PRO A 569 -5.49 -30.54 -8.10
CA PRO A 569 -5.48 -32.00 -7.91
C PRO A 569 -6.32 -32.37 -6.69
N GLY A 570 -7.21 -33.34 -6.87
CA GLY A 570 -8.10 -33.82 -5.79
C GLY A 570 -9.36 -32.97 -5.55
N GLU A 571 -9.60 -31.90 -6.30
CA GLU A 571 -10.87 -31.17 -6.26
C GLU A 571 -11.94 -31.98 -6.98
N THR A 572 -13.12 -32.13 -6.37
CA THR A 572 -14.24 -32.94 -6.91
C THR A 572 -15.51 -32.13 -7.13
N ARG A 573 -15.59 -30.88 -6.64
CA ARG A 573 -16.77 -30.04 -6.78
C ARG A 573 -16.92 -29.55 -8.23
N PRO A 574 -18.00 -29.90 -8.93
CA PRO A 574 -18.16 -29.59 -10.36
C PRO A 574 -18.07 -28.07 -10.65
N ARG A 575 -18.64 -27.25 -9.77
CA ARG A 575 -18.63 -25.79 -9.92
C ARG A 575 -17.20 -25.22 -9.90
N VAL A 576 -16.37 -25.63 -8.95
CA VAL A 576 -15.00 -25.17 -8.80
C VAL A 576 -14.15 -25.61 -9.99
N LEU A 577 -14.32 -26.88 -10.42
CA LEU A 577 -13.64 -27.41 -11.60
C LEU A 577 -14.03 -26.67 -12.88
N ALA A 578 -15.30 -26.29 -13.04
CA ALA A 578 -15.75 -25.46 -14.16
C ALA A 578 -15.13 -24.04 -14.09
N GLY A 579 -15.09 -23.42 -12.90
CA GLY A 579 -14.44 -22.14 -12.68
C GLY A 579 -12.95 -22.14 -13.04
N LEU A 580 -12.23 -23.18 -12.62
CA LEU A 580 -10.80 -23.33 -12.94
C LEU A 580 -10.54 -23.61 -14.43
N ARG A 581 -11.39 -24.39 -15.10
CA ARG A 581 -11.31 -24.56 -16.55
C ARG A 581 -11.50 -23.24 -17.28
N ARG A 582 -12.46 -22.43 -16.88
CA ARG A 582 -12.71 -21.08 -17.39
C ARG A 582 -11.51 -20.15 -17.11
N ALA A 583 -10.91 -20.24 -15.91
CA ALA A 583 -9.70 -19.50 -15.56
C ALA A 583 -8.54 -19.80 -16.51
N ARG A 584 -8.30 -21.10 -16.81
CA ARG A 584 -7.28 -21.53 -17.78
C ARG A 584 -7.59 -21.03 -19.20
N ALA A 585 -8.86 -21.08 -19.58
CA ALA A 585 -9.30 -20.56 -20.88
C ALA A 585 -9.12 -19.04 -20.99
N ARG A 586 -9.41 -18.27 -19.95
CA ARG A 586 -9.13 -16.82 -19.89
C ARG A 586 -7.64 -16.52 -19.98
N ALA A 587 -6.81 -17.28 -19.27
CA ALA A 587 -5.36 -17.14 -19.39
C ALA A 587 -4.86 -17.43 -20.80
N ALA A 588 -5.39 -18.46 -21.45
CA ALA A 588 -5.08 -18.75 -22.85
C ALA A 588 -5.52 -17.63 -23.82
N LEU A 589 -6.64 -16.93 -23.52
CA LEU A 589 -7.03 -15.74 -24.28
C LEU A 589 -6.01 -14.60 -24.11
N ALA A 590 -5.55 -14.36 -22.88
CA ALA A 590 -4.54 -13.33 -22.62
C ALA A 590 -3.19 -13.65 -23.28
N GLU A 591 -2.85 -14.95 -23.43
CA GLU A 591 -1.68 -15.43 -24.16
C GLU A 591 -1.86 -15.38 -25.72
N GLY A 592 -3.05 -15.00 -26.19
CA GLY A 592 -3.34 -14.96 -27.63
C GLY A 592 -3.55 -16.35 -28.29
N ASN A 593 -3.94 -17.36 -27.51
CA ASN A 593 -4.09 -18.75 -27.97
C ASN A 593 -5.57 -19.20 -28.00
N PRO A 594 -6.35 -18.86 -29.05
CA PRO A 594 -7.76 -19.19 -29.13
C PRO A 594 -8.03 -20.71 -29.28
N ASP A 595 -7.11 -21.46 -29.91
CA ASP A 595 -7.28 -22.90 -30.10
C ASP A 595 -7.23 -23.65 -28.75
N ARG A 596 -6.38 -23.22 -27.84
CA ARG A 596 -6.32 -23.74 -26.47
C ARG A 596 -7.60 -23.45 -25.70
N VAL A 597 -8.19 -22.26 -25.89
CA VAL A 597 -9.50 -21.92 -25.31
C VAL A 597 -10.56 -22.93 -25.74
N LEU A 598 -10.66 -23.15 -27.05
CA LEU A 598 -11.65 -24.07 -27.64
C LEU A 598 -11.43 -25.53 -27.24
N SER A 599 -10.19 -25.92 -26.93
CA SER A 599 -9.88 -27.26 -26.39
C SER A 599 -10.23 -27.42 -24.90
N LEU A 600 -10.19 -26.33 -24.12
CA LEU A 600 -10.52 -26.34 -22.68
C LEU A 600 -12.03 -26.26 -22.42
N LEU A 601 -12.76 -25.53 -23.26
CA LEU A 601 -14.21 -25.32 -23.17
C LEU A 601 -14.90 -26.01 -24.37
N THR A 602 -15.01 -27.34 -24.29
CA THR A 602 -15.62 -28.19 -25.31
C THR A 602 -17.14 -28.24 -25.17
N SER A 603 -17.85 -28.80 -26.20
CA SER A 603 -19.29 -29.08 -26.16
C SER A 603 -19.70 -29.90 -24.92
N ASP A 604 -18.89 -30.87 -24.50
CA ASP A 604 -19.16 -31.69 -23.32
C ASP A 604 -19.21 -30.85 -22.04
N SER A 605 -18.41 -29.78 -21.93
CA SER A 605 -18.47 -28.87 -20.80
C SER A 605 -19.70 -27.96 -20.81
N GLU A 606 -20.18 -27.60 -22.00
CA GLU A 606 -21.42 -26.87 -22.21
C GLU A 606 -22.64 -27.73 -21.88
N ASP A 607 -22.64 -29.00 -22.34
CA ASP A 607 -23.70 -29.98 -22.03
C ASP A 607 -23.77 -30.32 -20.54
N ALA A 608 -22.63 -30.35 -19.85
CA ALA A 608 -22.57 -30.54 -18.40
C ALA A 608 -23.13 -29.31 -17.64
N ALA A 609 -22.87 -28.10 -18.10
CA ALA A 609 -23.44 -26.88 -17.53
C ALA A 609 -24.95 -26.79 -17.80
N GLU A 610 -25.40 -27.23 -18.99
CA GLU A 610 -26.81 -27.28 -19.36
C GLU A 610 -27.56 -28.33 -18.53
N SER A 611 -26.97 -29.50 -18.36
CA SER A 611 -27.55 -30.62 -17.54
C SER A 611 -27.65 -30.27 -16.07
N SER A 612 -26.73 -29.43 -15.55
CA SER A 612 -26.75 -28.94 -14.17
C SER A 612 -27.81 -27.87 -13.89
N GLY A 613 -28.43 -27.33 -14.95
CA GLY A 613 -29.38 -26.20 -14.85
C GLY A 613 -28.73 -24.85 -14.52
N ASP A 614 -27.39 -24.76 -14.50
CA ASP A 614 -26.68 -23.53 -14.24
C ASP A 614 -26.51 -22.72 -15.56
N ARG A 615 -27.56 -21.97 -15.91
CA ARG A 615 -27.59 -21.13 -17.11
C ARG A 615 -26.51 -20.04 -17.11
N ALA A 616 -26.14 -19.56 -15.92
CA ALA A 616 -25.10 -18.55 -15.74
C ALA A 616 -23.71 -19.13 -16.03
N ALA A 617 -23.41 -20.35 -15.60
CA ALA A 617 -22.14 -21.02 -15.91
C ALA A 617 -21.97 -21.23 -17.42
N TRP A 618 -23.02 -21.70 -18.11
CA TRP A 618 -23.00 -21.85 -19.55
C TRP A 618 -22.73 -20.52 -20.26
N ALA A 619 -23.40 -19.43 -19.87
CA ALA A 619 -23.20 -18.13 -20.49
C ALA A 619 -21.79 -17.56 -20.26
N ARG A 620 -21.22 -17.78 -19.08
CA ARG A 620 -19.83 -17.41 -18.78
C ARG A 620 -18.84 -18.16 -19.68
N ASP A 621 -19.05 -19.44 -19.92
CA ASP A 621 -18.23 -20.23 -20.84
C ASP A 621 -18.42 -19.75 -22.29
N ALA A 622 -19.67 -19.49 -22.70
CA ALA A 622 -20.01 -18.98 -24.01
C ALA A 622 -19.33 -17.63 -24.31
N MET A 623 -19.21 -16.72 -23.32
CA MET A 623 -18.47 -15.45 -23.49
C MET A 623 -16.98 -15.67 -23.82
N VAL A 624 -16.31 -16.61 -23.11
CA VAL A 624 -14.89 -16.90 -23.33
C VAL A 624 -14.67 -17.56 -24.69
N VAL A 625 -15.55 -18.49 -25.07
CA VAL A 625 -15.57 -19.16 -26.39
C VAL A 625 -15.84 -18.16 -27.51
N ALA A 626 -16.80 -17.25 -27.35
CA ALA A 626 -17.10 -16.22 -28.34
C ALA A 626 -15.91 -15.27 -28.57
N ARG A 627 -15.17 -14.88 -27.52
CA ARG A 627 -13.93 -14.12 -27.66
C ARG A 627 -12.87 -14.89 -28.43
N ALA A 628 -12.72 -16.20 -28.20
CA ALA A 628 -11.79 -17.03 -28.96
C ALA A 628 -12.17 -17.11 -30.44
N HIS A 629 -13.46 -17.29 -30.79
CA HIS A 629 -13.92 -17.21 -32.16
C HIS A 629 -13.69 -15.84 -32.79
N SER A 630 -13.88 -14.76 -32.03
CA SER A 630 -13.59 -13.38 -32.49
C SER A 630 -12.12 -13.19 -32.86
N MET A 631 -11.18 -13.74 -32.05
CA MET A 631 -9.75 -13.70 -32.36
C MET A 631 -9.40 -14.46 -33.62
N LYS A 632 -10.20 -15.48 -33.99
CA LYS A 632 -10.08 -16.23 -35.26
C LYS A 632 -10.88 -15.58 -36.39
N SER A 633 -11.40 -14.37 -36.20
CA SER A 633 -12.26 -13.65 -37.15
C SER A 633 -13.58 -14.37 -37.48
N ASP A 634 -13.95 -15.40 -36.71
CA ASP A 634 -15.23 -16.10 -36.82
C ASP A 634 -16.33 -15.38 -36.01
N TYR A 635 -16.64 -14.17 -36.46
CA TYR A 635 -17.66 -13.33 -35.82
C TYR A 635 -19.07 -13.90 -35.89
N ARG A 636 -19.35 -14.80 -36.87
CA ARG A 636 -20.67 -15.43 -37.01
C ARG A 636 -20.95 -16.37 -35.83
N THR A 637 -20.05 -17.34 -35.61
CA THR A 637 -20.19 -18.28 -34.48
C THR A 637 -20.18 -17.58 -33.14
N ALA A 638 -19.32 -16.55 -32.96
CA ALA A 638 -19.29 -15.72 -31.75
C ALA A 638 -20.63 -15.02 -31.52
N LEU A 639 -21.22 -14.42 -32.54
CA LEU A 639 -22.51 -13.71 -32.45
C LEU A 639 -23.67 -14.66 -32.11
N ASP A 640 -23.76 -15.81 -32.78
CA ASP A 640 -24.80 -16.80 -32.55
C ASP A 640 -24.78 -17.28 -31.09
N ARG A 641 -23.57 -17.59 -30.54
CA ARG A 641 -23.40 -17.99 -29.15
C ARG A 641 -23.79 -16.92 -28.17
N MET A 642 -23.41 -15.67 -28.43
CA MET A 642 -23.74 -14.57 -27.53
C MET A 642 -25.24 -14.23 -27.54
N THR A 643 -25.90 -14.34 -28.68
CA THR A 643 -27.36 -14.16 -28.77
C THR A 643 -28.10 -15.17 -27.87
N ILE A 644 -27.72 -16.47 -27.96
CA ILE A 644 -28.27 -17.52 -27.11
C ILE A 644 -27.97 -17.27 -25.62
N ALA A 645 -26.73 -16.80 -25.28
CA ALA A 645 -26.32 -16.52 -23.92
C ALA A 645 -27.21 -15.41 -23.28
N VAL A 646 -27.42 -14.33 -24.01
CA VAL A 646 -28.25 -13.20 -23.55
C VAL A 646 -29.70 -13.66 -23.30
N ASP A 647 -30.29 -14.43 -24.22
CA ASP A 647 -31.68 -14.90 -24.09
C ASP A 647 -31.87 -15.86 -22.89
N ARG A 648 -30.87 -16.73 -22.67
CA ARG A 648 -30.89 -17.65 -21.51
C ARG A 648 -30.77 -16.90 -20.17
N LEU A 649 -29.89 -15.89 -20.10
CA LEU A 649 -29.70 -15.10 -18.89
C LEU A 649 -30.89 -14.20 -18.58
N ARG A 650 -31.49 -13.57 -19.59
CA ARG A 650 -32.72 -12.81 -19.39
C ARG A 650 -33.85 -13.68 -18.83
N SER A 651 -33.97 -14.91 -19.32
CA SER A 651 -34.99 -15.87 -18.81
C SER A 651 -34.68 -16.37 -17.38
N ALA A 652 -33.45 -16.19 -16.90
CA ALA A 652 -33.02 -16.56 -15.56
C ALA A 652 -33.05 -15.39 -14.57
N ASP A 653 -33.41 -14.18 -15.02
CA ASP A 653 -33.36 -12.93 -14.25
C ASP A 653 -31.96 -12.61 -13.70
N ASP A 654 -30.92 -13.08 -14.41
CA ASP A 654 -29.51 -12.84 -14.04
C ASP A 654 -28.98 -11.57 -14.68
N SER A 655 -29.33 -10.44 -14.08
CA SER A 655 -28.99 -9.11 -14.57
C SER A 655 -27.49 -8.91 -14.76
N TRP A 656 -26.68 -9.50 -13.89
CA TRP A 656 -25.23 -9.30 -13.91
C TRP A 656 -24.52 -9.98 -15.08
N HIS A 657 -24.81 -11.26 -15.32
CA HIS A 657 -24.23 -11.95 -16.48
C HIS A 657 -24.85 -11.49 -17.80
N THR A 658 -26.10 -11.04 -17.76
CA THR A 658 -26.77 -10.40 -18.91
C THR A 658 -25.99 -9.15 -19.34
N LEU A 659 -25.54 -8.32 -18.40
CA LEU A 659 -24.73 -7.14 -18.66
C LEU A 659 -23.46 -7.46 -19.44
N GLY A 660 -22.62 -8.39 -18.96
CA GLY A 660 -21.37 -8.78 -19.62
C GLY A 660 -21.59 -9.42 -20.99
N SER A 661 -22.69 -10.18 -21.11
CA SER A 661 -23.07 -10.81 -22.40
C SER A 661 -23.56 -9.78 -23.43
N LEU A 662 -24.33 -8.78 -23.01
CA LEU A 662 -24.79 -7.67 -23.89
C LEU A 662 -23.64 -6.78 -24.34
N GLU A 663 -22.65 -6.54 -23.47
CA GLU A 663 -21.44 -5.79 -23.82
C GLU A 663 -20.72 -6.44 -25.00
N LEU A 664 -20.38 -7.75 -24.88
CA LEU A 664 -19.71 -8.49 -25.94
C LEU A 664 -20.60 -8.65 -27.18
N LEU A 665 -21.90 -8.87 -27.01
CA LEU A 665 -22.85 -8.93 -28.11
C LEU A 665 -22.83 -7.63 -28.93
N GLY A 666 -22.82 -6.48 -28.24
CA GLY A 666 -22.75 -5.17 -28.91
C GLY A 666 -21.45 -4.95 -29.68
N GLU A 667 -20.31 -5.38 -29.13
CA GLU A 667 -19.03 -5.37 -29.86
C GLU A 667 -19.07 -6.25 -31.13
N LEU A 668 -19.59 -7.48 -31.01
CA LEU A 668 -19.71 -8.41 -32.14
C LEU A 668 -20.65 -7.90 -33.23
N GLN A 669 -21.78 -7.29 -32.84
CA GLN A 669 -22.72 -6.66 -33.79
C GLN A 669 -22.06 -5.52 -34.56
N ARG A 670 -21.26 -4.67 -33.87
CA ARG A 670 -20.49 -3.60 -34.49
C ARG A 670 -19.47 -4.16 -35.51
N TRP A 671 -18.69 -5.18 -35.14
CA TRP A 671 -17.72 -5.80 -36.03
C TRP A 671 -18.36 -6.52 -37.23
N ARG A 672 -19.61 -6.96 -37.09
CA ARG A 672 -20.38 -7.55 -38.19
C ARG A 672 -21.12 -6.50 -39.03
N GLY A 673 -20.74 -5.21 -38.96
CA GLY A 673 -21.34 -4.16 -39.73
C GLY A 673 -22.76 -3.75 -39.31
N LYS A 674 -23.18 -4.09 -38.10
CA LYS A 674 -24.51 -3.73 -37.54
C LYS A 674 -24.35 -2.85 -36.28
N PRO A 675 -23.69 -1.69 -36.40
CA PRO A 675 -23.39 -0.85 -35.25
C PRO A 675 -24.64 -0.29 -34.53
N GLU A 676 -25.80 -0.15 -35.22
CA GLU A 676 -27.05 0.26 -34.65
C GLU A 676 -27.60 -0.75 -33.62
N LEU A 677 -27.48 -2.07 -33.95
CA LEU A 677 -27.82 -3.14 -33.00
C LEU A 677 -26.82 -3.17 -31.87
N GLY A 678 -25.54 -2.92 -32.15
CA GLY A 678 -24.49 -2.79 -31.15
C GLY A 678 -24.77 -1.68 -30.15
N GLU A 679 -25.18 -0.52 -30.64
CA GLU A 679 -25.63 0.59 -29.78
C GLU A 679 -26.78 0.19 -28.86
N GLN A 680 -27.80 -0.50 -29.39
CA GLN A 680 -28.94 -0.95 -28.61
C GLN A 680 -28.53 -1.90 -27.48
N SER A 681 -27.71 -2.91 -27.79
CA SER A 681 -27.22 -3.87 -26.79
C SER A 681 -26.37 -3.20 -25.71
N GLN A 682 -25.47 -2.29 -26.10
CA GLN A 682 -24.60 -1.56 -25.16
C GLN A 682 -25.37 -0.56 -24.30
N ARG A 683 -26.41 0.11 -24.82
CA ARG A 683 -27.30 0.98 -24.03
C ARG A 683 -28.11 0.17 -23.00
N GLU A 684 -28.60 -1.02 -23.37
CA GLU A 684 -29.28 -1.92 -22.46
C GLU A 684 -28.33 -2.39 -21.35
N ALA A 685 -27.10 -2.79 -21.70
CA ALA A 685 -26.08 -3.17 -20.72
C ALA A 685 -25.74 -2.02 -19.76
N LEU A 686 -25.60 -0.79 -20.27
CA LEU A 686 -25.31 0.39 -19.45
C LEU A 686 -26.45 0.66 -18.45
N ARG A 687 -27.72 0.58 -18.87
CA ARG A 687 -28.88 0.72 -17.99
C ARG A 687 -28.89 -0.34 -16.87
N ILE A 688 -28.50 -1.61 -17.19
CA ILE A 688 -28.39 -2.66 -16.17
C ILE A 688 -27.24 -2.34 -15.19
N ALA A 689 -26.09 -1.87 -15.70
CA ALA A 689 -24.95 -1.48 -14.86
C ALA A 689 -25.28 -0.32 -13.90
N GLU A 690 -26.09 0.64 -14.36
CA GLU A 690 -26.60 1.74 -13.53
C GLU A 690 -27.55 1.24 -12.44
N GLN A 691 -28.44 0.30 -12.75
CA GLN A 691 -29.34 -0.31 -11.78
C GLN A 691 -28.63 -1.13 -10.72
N VAL A 692 -27.57 -1.85 -11.12
CA VAL A 692 -26.73 -2.66 -10.19
C VAL A 692 -25.79 -1.78 -9.38
N GLY A 693 -25.51 -0.54 -9.84
CA GLY A 693 -24.58 0.38 -9.18
C GLY A 693 -23.10 0.05 -9.41
N ASP A 694 -22.76 -0.71 -10.47
CA ASP A 694 -21.38 -1.03 -10.79
C ASP A 694 -20.73 0.09 -11.62
N LEU A 695 -19.99 0.97 -10.94
CA LEU A 695 -19.33 2.11 -11.57
C LEU A 695 -18.28 1.67 -12.61
N ARG A 696 -17.55 0.57 -12.35
CA ARG A 696 -16.54 0.07 -13.28
C ARG A 696 -17.18 -0.45 -14.59
N ALA A 697 -18.26 -1.22 -14.48
CA ALA A 697 -19.00 -1.67 -15.65
C ALA A 697 -19.60 -0.50 -16.43
N GLN A 698 -20.13 0.50 -15.74
CA GLN A 698 -20.66 1.72 -16.38
C GLN A 698 -19.57 2.43 -17.19
N ALA A 699 -18.39 2.65 -16.60
CA ALA A 699 -17.28 3.30 -17.29
C ALA A 699 -16.84 2.50 -18.54
N ARG A 700 -16.71 1.18 -18.43
CA ARG A 700 -16.35 0.31 -19.54
C ARG A 700 -17.40 0.35 -20.66
N LEU A 701 -18.69 0.30 -20.30
CA LEU A 701 -19.80 0.36 -21.26
C LEU A 701 -19.93 1.72 -21.93
N ARG A 702 -19.72 2.83 -21.21
CA ARG A 702 -19.66 4.18 -21.80
C ARG A 702 -18.56 4.25 -22.86
N ARG A 703 -17.38 3.65 -22.58
CA ARG A 703 -16.27 3.60 -23.53
C ARG A 703 -16.61 2.78 -24.78
N THR A 704 -17.13 1.56 -24.63
CA THR A 704 -17.48 0.71 -25.79
C THR A 704 -18.65 1.29 -26.60
N LEU A 705 -19.64 1.90 -25.95
CA LEU A 705 -20.72 2.62 -26.62
C LEU A 705 -20.20 3.83 -27.41
N ALA A 706 -19.27 4.57 -26.83
CA ALA A 706 -18.66 5.72 -27.53
C ALA A 706 -17.88 5.29 -28.76
N GLU A 707 -17.15 4.15 -28.71
CA GLU A 707 -16.51 3.57 -29.91
C GLU A 707 -17.57 3.23 -30.99
N THR A 708 -18.71 2.65 -30.60
CA THR A 708 -19.80 2.32 -31.51
C THR A 708 -20.41 3.58 -32.12
N LEU A 709 -20.60 4.64 -31.33
CA LEU A 709 -21.08 5.95 -31.82
C LEU A 709 -20.06 6.60 -32.77
N GLY A 710 -18.75 6.40 -32.55
CA GLY A 710 -17.71 6.80 -33.50
C GLY A 710 -17.90 6.13 -34.85
N TYR A 711 -18.17 4.82 -34.92
CA TYR A 711 -18.51 4.11 -36.14
C TYR A 711 -19.78 4.64 -36.79
N LEU A 712 -20.80 5.01 -36.01
CA LEU A 712 -22.02 5.63 -36.49
C LEU A 712 -21.86 7.09 -36.94
N ARG A 713 -20.63 7.62 -36.96
CA ARG A 713 -20.32 9.03 -37.28
C ARG A 713 -21.07 10.04 -36.39
N ARG A 714 -21.22 9.66 -35.09
CA ARG A 714 -21.84 10.51 -34.07
C ARG A 714 -20.82 10.88 -32.96
N PRO A 715 -19.64 11.46 -33.32
CA PRO A 715 -18.55 11.70 -32.36
C PRO A 715 -18.93 12.74 -31.28
N SER A 716 -19.89 13.65 -31.56
CA SER A 716 -20.38 14.62 -30.58
C SER A 716 -21.13 13.98 -29.41
N GLU A 717 -21.74 12.81 -29.61
CA GLU A 717 -22.38 12.04 -28.54
C GLU A 717 -21.36 11.12 -27.83
N ALA A 718 -20.31 10.69 -28.55
CA ALA A 718 -19.29 9.81 -28.02
C ALA A 718 -18.34 10.51 -27.02
N ALA A 719 -17.95 11.76 -27.28
CA ALA A 719 -16.97 12.48 -26.47
C ALA A 719 -17.39 12.58 -24.99
N PRO A 720 -18.60 13.06 -24.63
CA PRO A 720 -19.00 13.17 -23.23
C PRO A 720 -19.10 11.82 -22.50
N LEU A 721 -19.40 10.72 -23.20
CA LEU A 721 -19.39 9.38 -22.61
C LEU A 721 -17.97 8.94 -22.25
N LEU A 722 -17.00 9.23 -23.10
CA LEU A 722 -15.59 8.92 -22.83
C LEU A 722 -15.00 9.82 -21.73
N GLU A 723 -15.36 11.09 -21.70
CA GLU A 723 -14.95 11.99 -20.62
C GLU A 723 -15.43 11.49 -19.26
N SER A 724 -16.73 11.10 -19.18
CA SER A 724 -17.29 10.50 -17.97
C SER A 724 -16.58 9.17 -17.62
N ALA A 725 -16.37 8.29 -18.59
CA ALA A 725 -15.68 7.02 -18.37
C ALA A 725 -14.25 7.20 -17.88
N ARG A 726 -13.49 8.18 -18.44
CA ARG A 726 -12.15 8.54 -17.97
C ARG A 726 -12.16 8.95 -16.50
N ASP A 727 -13.09 9.83 -16.14
CA ASP A 727 -13.19 10.36 -14.78
C ASP A 727 -13.60 9.27 -13.79
N ASP A 728 -14.47 8.35 -14.20
CA ASP A 728 -14.83 7.16 -13.42
C ASP A 728 -13.62 6.22 -13.23
N PHE A 729 -12.84 5.93 -14.28
CA PHE A 729 -11.63 5.10 -14.14
C PHE A 729 -10.55 5.76 -13.28
N ARG A 730 -10.43 7.09 -13.34
CA ARG A 730 -9.54 7.86 -12.46
C ARG A 730 -9.98 7.76 -11.01
N LEU A 731 -11.29 7.89 -10.73
CA LEU A 731 -11.86 7.72 -9.39
C LEU A 731 -11.64 6.30 -8.84
N LEU A 732 -11.71 5.29 -9.71
CA LEU A 732 -11.46 3.88 -9.38
C LEU A 732 -9.97 3.53 -9.27
N GLY A 733 -9.04 4.48 -9.53
CA GLY A 733 -7.61 4.21 -9.56
C GLY A 733 -7.16 3.30 -10.72
N ASP A 734 -8.03 3.01 -11.69
CA ASP A 734 -7.76 2.10 -12.80
C ASP A 734 -6.99 2.80 -13.92
N ARG A 735 -5.68 3.00 -13.66
CA ARG A 735 -4.77 3.73 -14.56
C ARG A 735 -4.72 3.15 -15.97
N ARG A 736 -4.79 1.83 -16.11
CA ARG A 736 -4.72 1.16 -17.42
C ARG A 736 -5.94 1.50 -18.27
N TRP A 737 -7.15 1.42 -17.70
CA TRP A 737 -8.37 1.78 -18.39
C TRP A 737 -8.54 3.29 -18.56
N GLU A 738 -8.00 4.12 -17.65
CA GLU A 738 -7.89 5.57 -17.84
C GLU A 738 -7.08 5.87 -19.11
N GLY A 739 -5.90 5.25 -19.27
CA GLY A 739 -5.06 5.42 -20.46
C GLY A 739 -5.74 4.95 -21.76
N ALA A 740 -6.43 3.80 -21.71
CA ALA A 740 -7.18 3.29 -22.86
C ALA A 740 -8.35 4.21 -23.25
N THR A 741 -8.97 4.87 -22.28
CA THR A 741 -10.05 5.83 -22.53
C THR A 741 -9.50 7.15 -23.08
N GLU A 742 -8.35 7.64 -22.61
CA GLU A 742 -7.66 8.78 -23.23
C GLU A 742 -7.27 8.49 -24.70
N TYR A 743 -6.80 7.29 -25.00
CA TYR A 743 -6.56 6.87 -26.38
C TYR A 743 -7.85 6.91 -27.22
N ALA A 744 -8.97 6.39 -26.70
CA ALA A 744 -10.28 6.44 -27.40
C ALA A 744 -10.78 7.88 -27.57
N LEU A 745 -10.61 8.76 -26.58
CA LEU A 745 -10.90 10.18 -26.67
C LEU A 745 -10.11 10.85 -27.78
N GLY A 746 -8.84 10.55 -27.92
CA GLY A 746 -7.99 11.05 -29.00
C GLY A 746 -8.55 10.70 -30.38
N LYS A 747 -9.05 9.46 -30.55
CA LYS A 747 -9.71 9.03 -31.81
C LYS A 747 -11.00 9.83 -32.08
N ILE A 748 -11.82 10.04 -31.05
CA ILE A 748 -13.09 10.79 -31.19
C ILE A 748 -12.84 12.28 -31.46
N TYR A 749 -11.89 12.92 -30.77
CA TYR A 749 -11.52 14.32 -31.06
C TYR A 749 -10.94 14.51 -32.46
N ARG A 750 -10.19 13.50 -32.98
CA ARG A 750 -9.78 13.49 -34.38
C ARG A 750 -10.98 13.52 -35.33
N LEU A 751 -12.03 12.71 -35.09
CA LEU A 751 -13.27 12.71 -35.87
C LEU A 751 -14.05 14.02 -35.77
N LEU A 752 -13.97 14.73 -34.65
CA LEU A 752 -14.53 16.06 -34.45
C LEU A 752 -13.71 17.18 -35.13
N GLY A 753 -12.53 16.85 -35.70
CA GLY A 753 -11.62 17.84 -36.24
C GLY A 753 -10.80 18.60 -35.19
N GLU A 754 -10.95 18.29 -33.93
CA GLU A 754 -10.26 18.92 -32.80
C GLU A 754 -8.85 18.34 -32.59
N ARG A 755 -7.97 18.52 -33.59
CA ARG A 755 -6.68 17.84 -33.71
C ARG A 755 -5.77 18.04 -32.51
N GLN A 756 -5.72 19.26 -31.95
CA GLN A 756 -4.88 19.55 -30.78
C GLN A 756 -5.37 18.75 -29.55
N LYS A 757 -6.67 18.71 -29.27
CA LYS A 757 -7.20 17.91 -28.17
C LYS A 757 -6.92 16.42 -28.34
N ALA A 758 -6.94 15.94 -29.60
CA ALA A 758 -6.57 14.54 -29.89
C ALA A 758 -5.11 14.25 -29.51
N LEU A 759 -4.16 15.14 -29.87
CA LEU A 759 -2.75 15.00 -29.47
C LEU A 759 -2.55 15.07 -27.97
N ASP A 760 -3.28 15.97 -27.29
CA ASP A 760 -3.21 16.09 -25.82
C ASP A 760 -3.70 14.81 -25.15
N CYS A 761 -4.77 14.17 -25.65
CA CYS A 761 -5.26 12.89 -25.17
C CYS A 761 -4.23 11.78 -25.39
N TYR A 762 -3.62 11.70 -26.57
CA TYR A 762 -2.58 10.72 -26.84
C TYR A 762 -1.34 10.92 -25.97
N SER A 763 -0.97 12.17 -25.68
CA SER A 763 0.16 12.46 -24.76
C SER A 763 -0.15 12.02 -23.33
N ARG A 764 -1.40 12.21 -22.85
CA ARG A 764 -1.80 11.70 -21.52
C ARG A 764 -1.83 10.17 -21.49
N ALA A 765 -2.33 9.51 -22.55
CA ALA A 765 -2.32 8.06 -22.66
C ALA A 765 -0.89 7.50 -22.60
N GLU A 766 0.05 8.11 -23.35
CA GLU A 766 1.47 7.73 -23.31
C GLU A 766 2.10 7.94 -21.92
N GLY A 767 1.79 9.07 -21.28
CA GLY A 767 2.24 9.38 -19.91
C GLY A 767 1.73 8.38 -18.87
N ILE A 768 0.64 7.66 -19.14
CA ILE A 768 0.11 6.58 -18.31
C ILE A 768 0.79 5.25 -18.68
N PHE A 769 0.84 4.88 -19.94
CA PHE A 769 1.32 3.56 -20.38
C PHE A 769 2.84 3.42 -20.33
N GLY A 770 3.60 4.51 -20.53
CA GLY A 770 5.06 4.50 -20.50
C GLY A 770 5.63 4.02 -19.17
N PRO A 771 5.29 4.66 -18.02
CA PRO A 771 5.71 4.21 -16.70
C PRO A 771 5.22 2.82 -16.31
N MET A 772 4.09 2.36 -16.86
CA MET A 772 3.55 1.01 -16.63
C MET A 772 4.29 -0.07 -17.43
N GLY A 773 5.18 0.30 -18.37
CA GLY A 773 5.85 -0.65 -19.26
C GLY A 773 4.95 -1.27 -20.34
N GLU A 774 3.78 -0.70 -20.60
CA GLU A 774 2.78 -1.17 -21.58
C GLU A 774 3.18 -0.79 -23.01
N ARG A 775 4.27 -1.37 -23.49
CA ARG A 775 4.91 -1.02 -24.78
C ARG A 775 3.97 -1.16 -25.99
N LEU A 776 3.06 -2.15 -25.96
CA LEU A 776 2.06 -2.34 -27.01
C LEU A 776 1.14 -1.11 -27.12
N TRP A 777 0.68 -0.57 -25.99
CA TRP A 777 -0.18 0.62 -25.97
C TRP A 777 0.57 1.87 -26.41
N VAL A 778 1.84 2.03 -26.01
CA VAL A 778 2.68 3.14 -26.49
C VAL A 778 2.81 3.10 -28.03
N GLY A 779 3.04 1.91 -28.61
CA GLY A 779 3.06 1.73 -30.08
C GLY A 779 1.74 2.12 -30.74
N ARG A 780 0.60 1.72 -30.14
CA ARG A 780 -0.75 2.09 -30.64
C ARG A 780 -1.01 3.59 -30.59
N VAL A 781 -0.56 4.26 -29.53
CA VAL A 781 -0.65 5.73 -29.42
C VAL A 781 0.17 6.40 -30.51
N ASN A 782 1.41 5.98 -30.75
CA ASN A 782 2.25 6.53 -31.82
C ASN A 782 1.65 6.28 -33.21
N ASN A 783 1.07 5.10 -33.45
CA ASN A 783 0.34 4.85 -34.67
C ASN A 783 -0.86 5.80 -34.86
N ALA A 784 -1.67 6.03 -33.81
CA ALA A 784 -2.83 6.93 -33.90
C ALA A 784 -2.44 8.40 -34.15
N ARG A 785 -1.28 8.84 -33.63
CA ARG A 785 -0.73 10.19 -33.88
C ARG A 785 -0.47 10.48 -35.38
N ILE A 786 -0.12 9.45 -36.17
CA ILE A 786 0.22 9.60 -37.59
C ILE A 786 -0.86 10.40 -38.33
N ARG A 787 -2.11 9.99 -38.20
CA ARG A 787 -3.24 10.62 -38.91
C ARG A 787 -3.54 12.03 -38.41
N VAL A 788 -3.38 12.30 -37.10
CA VAL A 788 -3.62 13.62 -36.56
C VAL A 788 -2.54 14.60 -37.00
N LEU A 789 -1.26 14.22 -36.89
CA LEU A 789 -0.13 15.03 -37.33
C LEU A 789 -0.16 15.32 -38.82
N ALA A 790 -0.45 14.31 -39.65
CA ALA A 790 -0.61 14.49 -41.09
C ALA A 790 -1.78 15.43 -41.43
N GLY A 791 -2.90 15.35 -40.69
CA GLY A 791 -4.02 16.28 -40.81
C GLY A 791 -3.70 17.73 -40.44
N MET A 792 -2.68 17.95 -39.59
CA MET A 792 -2.13 19.27 -39.24
C MET A 792 -1.05 19.75 -40.20
N GLY A 793 -0.68 18.95 -41.21
CA GLY A 793 0.39 19.27 -42.15
C GLY A 793 1.80 18.93 -41.64
N GLN A 794 1.92 18.32 -40.48
CA GLN A 794 3.19 17.95 -39.85
C GLN A 794 3.64 16.56 -40.32
N LEU A 795 3.98 16.46 -41.62
CA LEU A 795 4.26 15.17 -42.28
C LEU A 795 5.53 14.48 -41.76
N ASP A 796 6.54 15.25 -41.34
CA ASP A 796 7.80 14.72 -40.81
C ASP A 796 7.61 14.14 -39.41
N ASP A 797 6.81 14.79 -38.55
CA ASP A 797 6.46 14.30 -37.23
C ASP A 797 5.58 13.04 -37.32
N ALA A 798 4.64 13.02 -38.29
CA ALA A 798 3.85 11.82 -38.56
C ALA A 798 4.74 10.64 -38.98
N ALA A 799 5.74 10.89 -39.83
CA ALA A 799 6.69 9.84 -40.27
C ALA A 799 7.62 9.41 -39.11
N ALA A 800 7.97 10.28 -38.21
CA ALA A 800 8.72 9.92 -36.99
C ALA A 800 7.90 9.00 -36.07
N SER A 801 6.64 9.38 -35.76
CA SER A 801 5.72 8.56 -34.98
C SER A 801 5.50 7.16 -35.60
N ALA A 802 5.42 7.08 -36.95
CA ALA A 802 5.30 5.80 -37.65
C ALA A 802 6.54 4.91 -37.46
N ARG A 803 7.76 5.47 -37.55
CA ARG A 803 9.00 4.72 -37.35
C ARG A 803 9.09 4.18 -35.91
N GLU A 804 8.74 5.01 -34.93
CA GLU A 804 8.73 4.61 -33.51
C GLU A 804 7.72 3.48 -33.24
N ALA A 805 6.51 3.58 -33.82
CA ALA A 805 5.48 2.56 -33.71
C ALA A 805 5.94 1.22 -34.32
N ILE A 806 6.49 1.23 -35.53
CA ILE A 806 7.01 0.03 -36.22
C ILE A 806 8.10 -0.61 -35.37
N ALA A 807 9.11 0.17 -34.92
CA ALA A 807 10.22 -0.35 -34.11
C ALA A 807 9.75 -1.01 -32.80
N LEU A 808 8.73 -0.44 -32.16
CA LEU A 808 8.14 -1.04 -30.94
C LEU A 808 7.42 -2.35 -31.24
N PHE A 809 6.62 -2.40 -32.31
CA PHE A 809 5.87 -3.60 -32.68
C PHE A 809 6.78 -4.73 -33.18
N GLU A 810 7.85 -4.42 -33.93
CA GLU A 810 8.87 -5.38 -34.35
C GLU A 810 9.58 -6.00 -33.13
N GLN A 811 9.98 -5.16 -32.14
CA GLN A 811 10.58 -5.65 -30.88
C GLN A 811 9.62 -6.54 -30.06
N LEU A 812 8.31 -6.34 -30.23
CA LEU A 812 7.28 -7.17 -29.58
C LEU A 812 6.90 -8.40 -30.40
N GLY A 813 7.45 -8.56 -31.62
CA GLY A 813 7.06 -9.62 -32.53
C GLY A 813 5.61 -9.53 -33.02
N ASN A 814 5.01 -8.33 -33.02
CA ASN A 814 3.61 -8.13 -33.33
C ASN A 814 3.44 -7.70 -34.83
N GLU A 815 3.54 -8.66 -35.74
CA GLU A 815 3.44 -8.46 -37.16
C GLU A 815 2.13 -7.79 -37.62
N MET A 816 1.02 -8.05 -36.90
CA MET A 816 -0.26 -7.45 -37.24
C MET A 816 -0.25 -5.93 -37.05
N TRP A 817 0.28 -5.45 -35.89
CA TRP A 817 0.40 -4.02 -35.67
C TRP A 817 1.47 -3.36 -36.57
N VAL A 818 2.51 -4.09 -36.97
CA VAL A 818 3.43 -3.63 -38.02
C VAL A 818 2.64 -3.41 -39.32
N ALA A 819 1.80 -4.37 -39.75
CA ALA A 819 0.96 -4.25 -40.95
C ALA A 819 0.00 -3.07 -40.91
N HIS A 820 -0.69 -2.86 -39.75
CA HIS A 820 -1.56 -1.69 -39.58
C HIS A 820 -0.78 -0.36 -39.69
N THR A 821 0.41 -0.29 -39.10
CA THR A 821 1.25 0.91 -39.19
C THR A 821 1.79 1.12 -40.61
N GLN A 822 2.17 0.07 -41.28
CA GLN A 822 2.60 0.13 -42.72
C GLN A 822 1.46 0.61 -43.64
N ARG A 823 0.23 0.17 -43.42
CA ARG A 823 -0.96 0.71 -44.07
C ARG A 823 -1.06 2.24 -43.84
N ASP A 824 -0.89 2.72 -42.63
CA ASP A 824 -0.99 4.14 -42.31
C ASP A 824 0.22 4.93 -42.85
N VAL A 825 1.40 4.31 -43.00
CA VAL A 825 2.55 4.88 -43.72
C VAL A 825 2.19 5.03 -45.19
N GLY A 826 1.59 4.01 -45.83
CA GLY A 826 1.12 4.11 -47.20
C GLY A 826 0.13 5.25 -47.41
N TRP A 827 -0.86 5.36 -46.53
CA TRP A 827 -1.80 6.49 -46.51
C TRP A 827 -1.08 7.84 -46.34
N LEU A 828 -0.08 7.95 -45.45
CA LEU A 828 0.74 9.16 -45.27
C LEU A 828 1.49 9.54 -46.53
N ARG A 829 2.03 8.56 -47.27
CA ARG A 829 2.74 8.80 -48.54
C ARG A 829 1.79 9.31 -49.65
N LEU A 830 0.57 8.75 -49.72
CA LEU A 830 -0.47 9.26 -50.62
C LEU A 830 -0.84 10.72 -50.30
N ARG A 831 -1.03 11.02 -49.02
CA ARG A 831 -1.29 12.41 -48.56
C ARG A 831 -0.14 13.37 -48.87
N ALA A 832 1.09 12.89 -48.88
CA ALA A 832 2.27 13.68 -49.25
C ALA A 832 2.46 13.81 -50.77
N GLY A 833 1.54 13.31 -51.62
CA GLY A 833 1.64 13.33 -53.06
C GLY A 833 2.73 12.42 -53.61
N ARG A 834 3.09 11.35 -52.89
CA ARG A 834 4.17 10.42 -53.21
C ARG A 834 3.63 8.98 -53.39
N PRO A 835 2.76 8.73 -54.37
CA PRO A 835 2.12 7.42 -54.57
C PRO A 835 3.12 6.28 -54.87
N GLN A 836 4.30 6.58 -55.47
CA GLN A 836 5.35 5.59 -55.72
C GLN A 836 5.90 5.00 -54.42
N ASP A 837 6.02 5.85 -53.37
CA ASP A 837 6.54 5.44 -52.06
C ASP A 837 5.48 4.74 -51.20
N ALA A 838 4.21 4.75 -51.58
CA ALA A 838 3.12 4.08 -50.88
C ALA A 838 2.99 2.60 -51.24
N GLU A 839 3.46 2.16 -52.42
CA GLU A 839 3.27 0.79 -52.92
C GLU A 839 3.89 -0.27 -52.00
N ALA A 840 5.16 -0.10 -51.61
CA ALA A 840 5.89 -1.08 -50.80
C ALA A 840 5.25 -1.28 -49.38
N PRO A 841 4.97 -0.22 -48.59
CA PRO A 841 4.33 -0.39 -47.31
C PRO A 841 2.90 -0.97 -47.38
N LEU A 842 2.13 -0.62 -48.44
CA LEU A 842 0.78 -1.17 -48.61
C LEU A 842 0.81 -2.63 -49.06
N THR A 843 1.79 -3.02 -49.88
CA THR A 843 1.98 -4.44 -50.24
C THR A 843 2.35 -5.27 -49.01
N HIS A 844 3.30 -4.78 -48.19
CA HIS A 844 3.62 -5.44 -46.92
C HIS A 844 2.38 -5.62 -46.02
N ALA A 845 1.53 -4.59 -45.93
CA ALA A 845 0.30 -4.65 -45.13
C ALA A 845 -0.69 -5.68 -45.69
N VAL A 846 -0.87 -5.74 -47.01
CA VAL A 846 -1.73 -6.74 -47.69
C VAL A 846 -1.26 -8.15 -47.37
N ASP A 847 0.05 -8.41 -47.53
CA ASP A 847 0.63 -9.76 -47.39
C ASP A 847 0.56 -10.24 -45.96
N ALA A 848 0.90 -9.37 -45.00
CA ALA A 848 0.85 -9.69 -43.59
C ALA A 848 -0.60 -9.94 -43.10
N CYS A 849 -1.57 -9.13 -43.53
CA CYS A 849 -2.97 -9.34 -43.19
C CYS A 849 -3.50 -10.66 -43.83
N ALA A 850 -3.06 -11.00 -45.04
CA ALA A 850 -3.43 -12.27 -45.68
C ALA A 850 -2.86 -13.47 -44.92
N ALA A 851 -1.60 -13.40 -44.45
CA ALA A 851 -0.96 -14.42 -43.64
C ALA A 851 -1.64 -14.62 -42.29
N ALA A 852 -2.14 -13.53 -41.69
CA ALA A 852 -2.85 -13.55 -40.42
C ALA A 852 -4.35 -13.88 -40.52
N GLY A 853 -4.88 -13.97 -41.75
CA GLY A 853 -6.32 -14.22 -41.99
C GLY A 853 -7.23 -13.01 -41.69
N ASP A 854 -6.68 -11.81 -41.57
CA ASP A 854 -7.47 -10.59 -41.37
C ASP A 854 -7.92 -10.02 -42.73
N ALA A 855 -9.04 -10.54 -43.21
CA ALA A 855 -9.60 -10.14 -44.49
C ALA A 855 -10.00 -8.65 -44.52
N TYR A 856 -10.51 -8.11 -43.40
CA TYR A 856 -10.97 -6.72 -43.35
C TYR A 856 -9.80 -5.72 -43.42
N ALA A 857 -8.77 -5.90 -42.59
CA ALA A 857 -7.58 -5.04 -42.61
C ALA A 857 -6.84 -5.17 -43.96
N GLY A 858 -6.82 -6.39 -44.56
CA GLY A 858 -6.28 -6.61 -45.87
C GLY A 858 -7.05 -5.88 -46.97
N ALA A 859 -8.39 -5.82 -46.86
CA ALA A 859 -9.23 -5.05 -47.80
C ALA A 859 -8.95 -3.54 -47.69
N MET A 860 -8.76 -3.01 -46.49
CA MET A 860 -8.39 -1.60 -46.30
C MET A 860 -7.02 -1.27 -46.92
N ALA A 861 -6.04 -2.16 -46.78
CA ALA A 861 -4.72 -1.99 -47.39
C ALA A 861 -4.77 -2.05 -48.92
N ARG A 862 -5.57 -3.00 -49.48
CA ARG A 862 -5.84 -3.08 -50.92
C ARG A 862 -6.53 -1.83 -51.45
N HIS A 863 -7.56 -1.31 -50.73
CA HIS A 863 -8.23 -0.07 -51.16
C HIS A 863 -7.20 1.06 -51.31
N LEU A 864 -6.36 1.29 -50.30
CA LEU A 864 -5.33 2.34 -50.38
C LEU A 864 -4.27 2.06 -51.45
N ARG A 865 -3.90 0.78 -51.69
CA ARG A 865 -2.98 0.41 -52.76
C ARG A 865 -3.60 0.64 -54.15
N GLY A 866 -4.89 0.33 -54.31
CA GLY A 866 -5.66 0.70 -55.50
C GLY A 866 -5.68 2.20 -55.77
N VAL A 867 -5.83 3.01 -54.73
CA VAL A 867 -5.70 4.49 -54.84
C VAL A 867 -4.29 4.86 -55.31
N ALA A 868 -3.22 4.23 -54.78
CA ALA A 868 -1.84 4.48 -55.21
C ALA A 868 -1.66 4.13 -56.68
N TYR A 869 -2.14 2.98 -57.11
CA TYR A 869 -2.07 2.56 -58.50
C TYR A 869 -2.86 3.48 -59.44
N ARG A 870 -4.03 3.98 -59.02
CA ARG A 870 -4.81 4.97 -59.76
C ARG A 870 -3.98 6.26 -59.97
N GLU A 871 -3.38 6.80 -58.90
CA GLU A 871 -2.56 8.01 -58.99
C GLU A 871 -1.29 7.81 -59.89
N LEU A 872 -0.84 6.57 -60.03
CA LEU A 872 0.28 6.20 -60.91
C LEU A 872 -0.15 5.89 -62.34
N GLY A 873 -1.46 5.94 -62.66
CA GLY A 873 -1.99 5.59 -63.99
C GLY A 873 -2.01 4.08 -64.28
N ARG A 874 -1.79 3.23 -63.25
CA ARG A 874 -1.81 1.76 -63.32
C ARG A 874 -3.23 1.24 -63.09
N TYR A 875 -4.17 1.59 -63.96
CA TYR A 875 -5.60 1.33 -63.77
C TYR A 875 -5.97 -0.15 -63.66
N PRO A 876 -5.38 -1.11 -64.45
CA PRO A 876 -5.69 -2.52 -64.26
C PRO A 876 -5.35 -3.05 -62.85
N ASP A 877 -4.22 -2.65 -62.29
CA ASP A 877 -3.82 -3.02 -60.93
C ASP A 877 -4.74 -2.38 -59.89
N ALA A 878 -5.15 -1.11 -60.11
CA ALA A 878 -6.09 -0.41 -59.26
C ALA A 878 -7.46 -1.13 -59.20
N HIS A 879 -8.04 -1.49 -60.35
CA HIS A 879 -9.30 -2.22 -60.40
C HIS A 879 -9.22 -3.59 -59.73
N ALA A 880 -8.15 -4.34 -59.91
CA ALA A 880 -7.94 -5.63 -59.24
C ALA A 880 -7.96 -5.51 -57.72
N ASP A 881 -7.29 -4.50 -57.16
CA ASP A 881 -7.29 -4.25 -55.72
C ASP A 881 -8.65 -3.73 -55.21
N PHE A 882 -9.32 -2.84 -55.95
CA PHE A 882 -10.66 -2.37 -55.59
C PHE A 882 -11.70 -3.50 -55.62
N ASP A 883 -11.69 -4.38 -56.64
CA ASP A 883 -12.62 -5.51 -56.75
C ASP A 883 -12.43 -6.48 -55.57
N ALA A 884 -11.16 -6.82 -55.25
CA ALA A 884 -10.86 -7.67 -54.09
C ALA A 884 -11.29 -7.04 -52.75
N ALA A 885 -11.18 -5.72 -52.60
CA ALA A 885 -11.67 -5.03 -51.42
C ALA A 885 -13.21 -5.02 -51.37
N LEU A 886 -13.89 -4.75 -52.48
CA LEU A 886 -15.36 -4.75 -52.55
C LEU A 886 -15.96 -6.13 -52.25
N GLU A 887 -15.32 -7.23 -52.69
CA GLU A 887 -15.77 -8.58 -52.35
C GLU A 887 -15.82 -8.79 -50.82
N VAL A 888 -14.76 -8.38 -50.11
CA VAL A 888 -14.71 -8.48 -48.62
C VAL A 888 -15.76 -7.58 -47.98
N TYR A 889 -15.89 -6.35 -48.45
CA TYR A 889 -16.83 -5.41 -47.82
C TYR A 889 -18.29 -5.80 -48.04
N ARG A 890 -18.66 -6.33 -49.22
CA ARG A 890 -19.99 -6.87 -49.51
C ARG A 890 -20.33 -8.09 -48.69
N SER A 891 -19.37 -9.04 -48.60
CA SER A 891 -19.60 -10.25 -47.82
C SER A 891 -19.74 -9.96 -46.32
N GLY A 892 -19.08 -8.92 -45.81
CA GLY A 892 -19.14 -8.47 -44.44
C GLY A 892 -20.22 -7.43 -44.13
N SER A 893 -20.96 -6.92 -45.14
CA SER A 893 -21.95 -5.84 -45.05
C SER A 893 -21.37 -4.52 -44.52
N TYR A 894 -20.14 -4.17 -44.92
CA TYR A 894 -19.46 -2.92 -44.55
C TYR A 894 -19.83 -1.80 -45.56
N GLU A 895 -21.03 -1.27 -45.39
CA GLU A 895 -21.67 -0.35 -46.37
C GLU A 895 -20.85 0.94 -46.61
N TRP A 896 -20.20 1.49 -45.54
CA TRP A 896 -19.37 2.69 -45.63
C TRP A 896 -18.10 2.43 -46.46
N ASN A 897 -17.43 1.32 -46.20
CA ASN A 897 -16.20 0.94 -46.92
C ASN A 897 -16.52 0.58 -48.37
N GLU A 898 -17.63 -0.10 -48.61
CA GLU A 898 -18.13 -0.37 -49.95
C GLU A 898 -18.37 0.92 -50.74
N ALA A 899 -19.05 1.90 -50.11
CA ALA A 899 -19.31 3.19 -50.78
C ALA A 899 -18.02 3.98 -51.03
N ALA A 900 -17.04 3.93 -50.16
CA ALA A 900 -15.74 4.58 -50.32
C ALA A 900 -14.93 3.96 -51.49
N VAL A 901 -14.82 2.64 -51.54
CA VAL A 901 -14.14 1.97 -52.65
C VAL A 901 -14.84 2.23 -53.98
N ALA A 902 -16.19 2.15 -53.98
CA ALA A 902 -16.95 2.40 -55.19
C ALA A 902 -16.74 3.82 -55.77
N HIS A 903 -16.63 4.81 -54.86
CA HIS A 903 -16.26 6.17 -55.22
C HIS A 903 -14.89 6.24 -55.92
N ASP A 904 -13.88 5.54 -55.39
CA ASP A 904 -12.53 5.51 -55.97
C ASP A 904 -12.47 4.73 -57.28
N VAL A 905 -13.31 3.68 -57.45
CA VAL A 905 -13.50 3.02 -58.74
C VAL A 905 -14.06 3.97 -59.79
N ILE A 906 -15.11 4.73 -59.45
CA ILE A 906 -15.71 5.75 -60.35
C ILE A 906 -14.66 6.80 -60.71
N ARG A 907 -13.81 7.23 -59.78
CA ARG A 907 -12.68 8.14 -60.10
C ARG A 907 -11.65 7.51 -61.05
N ALA A 908 -11.35 6.23 -60.89
CA ALA A 908 -10.42 5.50 -61.75
C ALA A 908 -11.00 5.39 -63.18
N LEU A 909 -12.29 4.98 -63.30
CA LEU A 909 -12.95 4.89 -64.60
C LEU A 909 -12.99 6.24 -65.32
N ARG A 910 -13.27 7.33 -64.62
CA ARG A 910 -13.25 8.69 -65.23
C ARG A 910 -11.85 9.10 -65.63
N ALA A 911 -10.81 8.76 -64.88
CA ALA A 911 -9.42 9.04 -65.25
C ALA A 911 -8.96 8.22 -66.48
N GLU A 912 -9.50 7.02 -66.62
CA GLU A 912 -9.32 6.17 -67.86
C GLU A 912 -10.10 6.70 -69.06
N GLY A 913 -11.01 7.63 -68.87
CA GLY A 913 -11.90 8.13 -69.94
C GLY A 913 -13.17 7.31 -70.15
N ARG A 914 -13.48 6.34 -69.24
CA ARG A 914 -14.66 5.43 -69.25
C ARG A 914 -15.82 6.08 -68.53
N THR A 915 -16.21 7.30 -68.90
CA THR A 915 -17.20 8.14 -68.20
C THR A 915 -18.60 7.54 -68.18
N GLU A 916 -19.04 6.84 -69.25
CA GLU A 916 -20.36 6.21 -69.29
C GLU A 916 -20.46 5.06 -68.29
N GLU A 917 -19.43 4.26 -68.13
CA GLU A 917 -19.37 3.19 -67.14
C GLU A 917 -19.35 3.73 -65.75
N ALA A 918 -18.56 4.78 -65.52
CA ALA A 918 -18.55 5.49 -64.20
C ALA A 918 -19.92 5.99 -63.79
N ASP A 919 -20.71 6.56 -64.72
CA ASP A 919 -22.04 7.09 -64.46
C ASP A 919 -23.09 5.99 -64.25
N VAL A 920 -22.97 4.86 -64.98
CA VAL A 920 -23.82 3.68 -64.77
C VAL A 920 -23.56 3.08 -63.38
N MET A 921 -22.31 2.94 -62.99
CA MET A 921 -21.90 2.42 -61.70
C MET A 921 -22.38 3.35 -60.55
N GLY A 922 -22.23 4.67 -60.70
CA GLY A 922 -22.68 5.65 -59.72
C GLY A 922 -24.17 5.54 -59.46
N ARG A 923 -25.00 5.45 -60.51
CA ARG A 923 -26.48 5.27 -60.37
C ARG A 923 -26.83 3.92 -59.72
N GLY A 924 -26.12 2.85 -60.07
CA GLY A 924 -26.34 1.52 -59.47
C GLY A 924 -26.08 1.47 -57.98
N ILE A 925 -24.98 2.08 -57.54
CA ILE A 925 -24.58 2.12 -56.12
C ILE A 925 -25.44 3.05 -55.32
N SER A 926 -25.85 4.24 -55.83
CA SER A 926 -26.77 5.17 -55.20
C SER A 926 -28.11 4.50 -54.84
N VAL A 927 -28.60 3.59 -55.68
CA VAL A 927 -29.81 2.80 -55.42
C VAL A 927 -29.58 1.70 -54.36
N ALA A 928 -28.39 1.07 -54.36
CA ALA A 928 -28.07 -0.08 -53.52
C ALA A 928 -27.57 0.33 -52.13
N ASN A 929 -26.92 1.49 -52.03
CA ASN A 929 -26.27 1.95 -50.81
C ASN A 929 -26.59 3.46 -50.56
N PRO A 930 -27.56 3.76 -49.70
CA PRO A 930 -27.96 5.14 -49.37
C PRO A 930 -26.82 6.00 -48.75
N ILE A 931 -25.76 5.39 -48.27
CA ILE A 931 -24.60 6.09 -47.72
C ILE A 931 -23.78 6.76 -48.83
N PHE A 932 -23.76 6.17 -50.03
CA PHE A 932 -23.03 6.69 -51.15
C PHE A 932 -23.45 8.10 -51.55
N ASP A 933 -24.75 8.42 -51.56
CA ASP A 933 -25.27 9.75 -51.87
C ASP A 933 -24.93 10.77 -50.76
N ARG A 934 -24.87 10.35 -49.52
CA ARG A 934 -24.43 11.23 -48.40
C ARG A 934 -22.94 11.60 -48.53
N MET A 935 -22.12 10.75 -49.12
CA MET A 935 -20.70 11.02 -49.36
C MET A 935 -20.49 11.93 -50.57
N HIS A 936 -21.37 11.86 -51.62
CA HIS A 936 -21.26 12.64 -52.83
C HIS A 936 -21.81 14.08 -52.70
N GLY A 937 -22.75 14.32 -51.81
CA GLY A 937 -23.41 15.61 -51.61
C GLY A 937 -22.63 16.70 -50.90
N ARG A 938 -21.42 16.43 -50.50
CA ARG A 938 -20.50 17.40 -49.88
C ARG A 938 -19.30 17.63 -50.81
N ASP A 939 -19.38 18.74 -51.56
CA ASP A 939 -18.33 19.37 -52.38
C ASP A 939 -17.05 18.56 -52.64
N GLY A 940 -16.91 18.06 -53.87
CA GLY A 940 -15.75 17.82 -54.79
C GLY A 940 -14.38 17.45 -54.27
N ALA A 941 -14.08 17.52 -52.99
CA ALA A 941 -12.84 17.15 -52.38
C ALA A 941 -13.10 16.09 -51.31
N VAL A 942 -13.37 14.84 -51.77
CA VAL A 942 -13.28 13.70 -50.83
C VAL A 942 -11.81 13.50 -50.56
N ALA A 943 -11.34 14.00 -49.43
CA ALA A 943 -10.11 13.55 -48.85
C ALA A 943 -10.12 12.00 -48.79
N VAL A 944 -9.01 11.35 -49.04
CA VAL A 944 -8.79 9.93 -48.74
C VAL A 944 -9.46 9.62 -47.41
N PRO A 945 -10.40 8.67 -47.34
CA PRO A 945 -11.22 8.52 -46.12
C PRO A 945 -10.33 8.44 -44.89
N ASP A 946 -10.64 9.24 -43.88
CA ASP A 946 -10.09 9.07 -42.54
C ASP A 946 -10.82 7.87 -41.89
N GLU A 947 -10.62 6.68 -42.49
CA GLU A 947 -11.27 5.46 -41.99
C GLU A 947 -10.38 4.77 -40.98
N ASP A 948 -10.95 4.57 -39.75
CA ASP A 948 -10.65 3.50 -38.82
C ASP A 948 -11.66 2.38 -38.96
#